data_27a2adaec250798912ffd4d2f13a7884
#
_entry.id   27a2adaec250798912ffd4d2f13a7884
#
_cell.length_a   1.000
_cell.length_b   1.000
_cell.length_c   1.000
_cell.angle_alpha   90.00
_cell.angle_beta   90.00
_cell.angle_gamma   90.00
#
_symmetry.space_group_name_H-M   'P 1'
#
loop_
_entity.id
_entity.type
_entity.pdbx_description
1 polymer ?
#
loop_
_entity_poly.entity_id
_entity_poly.type
_entity_poly.pdbx_seq_one_letter_code
_entity_poly.pdbx_strand_id
1 'polypeptide(L)'
;MSEKTPPPKDDRRRQSAKKHPPKTLRERFLHTLPYYTGPYGVGFLEIEAPARRPRTVSQLRRDNVPLLRLDTVLFAVFYPCTLKTKVEGGDPVGRHGRKASTPTANGDNKNNNNAAKDGEDTEKTTKSWKPSRVGWLPRPRLNTCKGYANFASIPELPVTAYIAATTMFTKLPALRNAKLAENWPEDMLTDEGPAGEAARNEECKTSAKPKFPVIIFSHGLGGSRLCYSTICGELASYGFIVVAMEHRDGSGARTIVNIPENRETSDSDSSFAQANGKHVPANKIWKRSKGTCEHYCVDYLFPKDNAQDTAPNSAKGVDVVLRSAQIEMRMSEIEEAYWILEQINEGRGHEVEAMNLRREGNVASSSKGLTGIDWADWKERMFLENVTVMGHSFGGATIVEMLRTESLSWVGQGIILDAWGPATPRAGENARHRVKKPLLSIGSEAFMHWQDNFDRLVEICNEAREQEALTWMMTIKGSTHLSQTDFAVLYATWMDILMKTLVNPRRGIYLTVSPALEFLKITLPCQQTKYNMWVDMGVLKTAEAPSSPDAMMTCDHRPKDKWIAVKLKVDNEARLRVKHWVRHNKHSLFRKDKGTGMPSGLINWDEGNELFMHLSPGPESVEKYMREKERMTDGANPH
;
A
#
# COMPACT_ATOMS: atom_id res chain seq x y z
N MET A 1 4.20 57.09 5.78
CA MET A 1 3.52 56.14 4.88
C MET A 1 4.56 55.20 4.36
N SER A 2 4.74 54.02 4.95
CA SER A 2 5.65 53.02 4.49
C SER A 2 4.91 52.05 3.56
N GLU A 3 5.31 52.00 2.30
CA GLU A 3 4.82 51.03 1.33
C GLU A 3 5.14 49.62 1.81
N LYS A 4 4.09 48.84 2.06
CA LYS A 4 4.20 47.40 2.29
C LYS A 4 4.43 46.72 0.95
N THR A 5 5.67 46.26 0.69
CA THR A 5 5.95 45.33 -0.38
C THR A 5 5.09 44.09 -0.23
N PRO A 6 4.40 43.64 -1.28
CA PRO A 6 3.61 42.41 -1.22
C PRO A 6 4.57 41.20 -1.05
N PRO A 7 4.15 40.16 -0.28
CA PRO A 7 4.96 38.97 -0.08
C PRO A 7 5.26 38.28 -1.41
N PRO A 8 6.44 37.66 -1.59
CA PRO A 8 6.80 36.98 -2.82
C PRO A 8 5.79 35.88 -3.13
N LYS A 9 5.30 35.85 -4.37
CA LYS A 9 4.39 34.82 -4.85
C LYS A 9 5.09 33.48 -4.78
N ASP A 10 4.52 32.58 -4.00
CA ASP A 10 5.01 31.22 -3.76
C ASP A 10 5.05 30.41 -5.08
N ASP A 11 6.18 30.43 -5.76
CA ASP A 11 6.43 29.67 -6.99
C ASP A 11 6.51 28.14 -6.75
N ARG A 12 6.61 27.69 -5.49
CA ARG A 12 6.63 26.27 -5.10
C ARG A 12 5.33 25.54 -5.53
N ARG A 13 4.21 26.27 -5.69
CA ARG A 13 2.93 25.69 -6.17
C ARG A 13 2.93 25.26 -7.63
N ARG A 14 3.78 25.80 -8.49
CA ARG A 14 3.84 25.44 -9.91
C ARG A 14 4.63 24.18 -10.19
N GLN A 15 5.63 23.86 -9.37
CA GLN A 15 6.45 22.66 -9.54
C GLN A 15 5.77 21.38 -9.06
N SER A 16 5.00 21.42 -7.98
CA SER A 16 4.28 20.23 -7.47
C SER A 16 3.22 19.68 -8.45
N ALA A 17 2.67 20.51 -9.32
CA ALA A 17 1.70 20.09 -10.33
C ALA A 17 2.30 19.19 -11.44
N LYS A 18 3.63 19.21 -11.63
CA LYS A 18 4.33 18.41 -12.66
C LYS A 18 4.65 16.97 -12.20
N LYS A 19 4.59 16.69 -10.91
CA LYS A 19 4.95 15.38 -10.32
C LYS A 19 3.87 14.31 -10.46
N HIS A 20 2.68 14.68 -10.88
CA HIS A 20 1.54 13.77 -10.92
C HIS A 20 1.02 13.57 -12.33
N PRO A 21 0.64 12.33 -12.68
CA PRO A 21 0.01 12.08 -13.97
C PRO A 21 -1.33 12.81 -14.06
N PRO A 22 -1.64 13.48 -15.19
CA PRO A 22 -2.88 14.25 -15.34
C PRO A 22 -4.12 13.36 -15.18
N LYS A 23 -5.15 13.89 -14.51
CA LYS A 23 -6.45 13.23 -14.41
C LYS A 23 -7.09 13.12 -15.80
N THR A 24 -7.68 11.96 -16.07
CA THR A 24 -8.49 11.76 -17.29
C THR A 24 -9.86 12.44 -17.16
N LEU A 25 -10.57 12.67 -18.28
CA LEU A 25 -11.92 13.22 -18.24
C LEU A 25 -12.88 12.37 -17.39
N ARG A 26 -12.76 11.04 -17.44
CA ARG A 26 -13.56 10.13 -16.61
C ARG A 26 -13.32 10.32 -15.12
N GLU A 27 -12.10 10.60 -14.71
CA GLU A 27 -11.75 10.81 -13.29
C GLU A 27 -12.32 12.10 -12.70
N ARG A 28 -12.88 12.98 -13.50
CA ARG A 28 -13.63 14.15 -13.02
C ARG A 28 -15.03 13.78 -12.50
N PHE A 29 -15.55 12.61 -12.89
CA PHE A 29 -16.88 12.12 -12.54
C PHE A 29 -16.86 10.86 -11.68
N LEU A 30 -15.73 10.17 -11.58
CA LEU A 30 -15.56 8.97 -10.77
C LEU A 30 -14.91 9.28 -9.42
N HIS A 31 -15.08 8.38 -8.47
CA HIS A 31 -14.32 8.43 -7.22
C HIS A 31 -12.83 8.26 -7.51
N THR A 32 -12.02 9.18 -7.03
CA THR A 32 -10.57 9.22 -7.31
C THR A 32 -9.77 9.18 -6.04
N LEU A 33 -8.62 8.52 -6.11
CA LEU A 33 -7.62 8.56 -5.05
C LEU A 33 -6.85 9.90 -5.06
N PRO A 34 -6.43 10.41 -3.90
CA PRO A 34 -5.59 11.60 -3.82
C PRO A 34 -4.23 11.34 -4.47
N TYR A 35 -3.56 12.39 -4.90
CA TYR A 35 -2.15 12.31 -5.26
C TYR A 35 -1.30 12.14 -4.00
N TYR A 36 -0.15 11.50 -4.15
CA TYR A 36 0.84 11.37 -3.11
C TYR A 36 1.55 12.70 -2.86
N THR A 37 1.94 12.95 -1.62
CA THR A 37 2.46 14.26 -1.21
C THR A 37 3.99 14.34 -1.16
N GLY A 38 4.66 13.20 -1.15
CA GLY A 38 6.12 13.16 -1.13
C GLY A 38 6.78 13.66 -2.43
N PRO A 39 8.10 13.87 -2.39
CA PRO A 39 8.85 14.50 -3.48
C PRO A 39 9.05 13.61 -4.70
N TYR A 40 9.00 12.29 -4.55
CA TYR A 40 9.16 11.35 -5.67
C TYR A 40 7.84 11.10 -6.39
N GLY A 41 7.91 10.90 -7.71
CA GLY A 41 6.86 10.20 -8.43
C GLY A 41 6.79 8.75 -7.97
N VAL A 42 5.64 8.08 -8.16
CA VAL A 42 5.47 6.69 -7.75
C VAL A 42 5.36 5.76 -8.95
N GLY A 43 6.29 4.82 -9.04
CA GLY A 43 6.26 3.68 -9.94
C GLY A 43 5.48 2.51 -9.35
N PHE A 44 5.05 1.60 -10.21
CA PHE A 44 4.31 0.40 -9.83
C PHE A 44 4.69 -0.77 -10.70
N LEU A 45 4.98 -1.91 -10.09
CA LEU A 45 5.10 -3.19 -10.77
C LEU A 45 4.37 -4.29 -10.00
N GLU A 46 4.13 -5.43 -10.65
CA GLU A 46 3.35 -6.52 -10.09
C GLU A 46 3.99 -7.84 -10.50
N ILE A 47 4.34 -8.66 -9.50
CA ILE A 47 5.02 -9.93 -9.68
C ILE A 47 4.16 -11.06 -9.11
N GLU A 48 3.93 -12.10 -9.92
CA GLU A 48 3.48 -13.41 -9.47
C GLU A 48 4.52 -14.44 -9.87
N ALA A 49 5.19 -15.03 -8.90
CA ALA A 49 6.21 -16.03 -9.15
C ALA A 49 5.87 -17.37 -8.52
N PRO A 50 6.31 -18.51 -9.10
CA PRO A 50 6.23 -19.79 -8.45
C PRO A 50 6.92 -19.78 -7.09
N ALA A 51 6.33 -20.41 -6.08
CA ALA A 51 7.01 -20.64 -4.82
C ALA A 51 8.22 -21.55 -5.04
N ARG A 52 9.33 -21.29 -4.35
CA ARG A 52 10.53 -22.15 -4.41
C ARG A 52 10.22 -23.60 -4.04
N ARG A 53 9.33 -23.77 -3.07
CA ARG A 53 8.88 -25.09 -2.59
C ARG A 53 7.35 -25.06 -2.46
N PRO A 54 6.62 -25.37 -3.54
CA PRO A 54 5.17 -25.50 -3.48
C PRO A 54 4.78 -26.54 -2.44
N ARG A 55 3.88 -26.18 -1.51
CA ARG A 55 3.48 -27.06 -0.41
C ARG A 55 2.11 -26.73 0.14
N THR A 56 1.52 -27.71 0.81
CA THR A 56 0.39 -27.50 1.72
C THR A 56 0.94 -26.99 3.05
N VAL A 57 0.47 -25.84 3.50
CA VAL A 57 1.01 -25.18 4.71
C VAL A 57 0.38 -25.75 5.98
N SER A 58 -0.87 -26.23 5.92
CA SER A 58 -1.54 -26.78 7.10
C SER A 58 -2.28 -28.08 6.83
N GLN A 59 -2.61 -28.80 7.91
CA GLN A 59 -3.44 -30.01 7.84
C GLN A 59 -4.93 -29.73 7.67
N LEU A 60 -5.34 -28.48 7.65
CA LEU A 60 -6.73 -28.09 7.50
C LEU A 60 -7.27 -28.51 6.14
N ARG A 61 -8.38 -29.25 6.16
CA ARG A 61 -9.05 -29.76 4.96
C ARG A 61 -10.54 -29.45 4.99
N ARG A 62 -11.11 -29.25 3.82
CA ARG A 62 -12.57 -29.20 3.61
C ARG A 62 -12.88 -30.11 2.43
N ASP A 63 -13.80 -31.05 2.61
CA ASP A 63 -14.13 -32.06 1.61
C ASP A 63 -12.87 -32.80 1.06
N ASN A 64 -11.96 -33.18 1.95
CA ASN A 64 -10.65 -33.79 1.67
C ASN A 64 -9.65 -32.90 0.89
N VAL A 65 -9.97 -31.65 0.57
CA VAL A 65 -9.10 -30.72 -0.14
C VAL A 65 -8.33 -29.88 0.88
N PRO A 66 -6.97 -29.78 0.77
CA PRO A 66 -6.20 -28.86 1.59
C PRO A 66 -6.67 -27.43 1.38
N LEU A 67 -6.85 -26.68 2.48
CA LEU A 67 -7.34 -25.30 2.41
C LEU A 67 -6.24 -24.30 2.08
N LEU A 68 -5.04 -24.53 2.59
CA LEU A 68 -3.94 -23.57 2.51
C LEU A 68 -2.78 -24.17 1.71
N ARG A 69 -2.58 -23.66 0.50
CA ARG A 69 -1.51 -24.11 -0.42
C ARG A 69 -0.68 -22.92 -0.91
N LEU A 70 0.61 -23.04 -0.77
CA LEU A 70 1.58 -22.12 -1.31
C LEU A 70 2.09 -22.64 -2.66
N ASP A 71 1.42 -22.28 -3.74
CA ASP A 71 1.84 -22.61 -5.11
C ASP A 71 2.66 -21.49 -5.75
N THR A 72 2.23 -20.26 -5.54
CA THR A 72 2.87 -19.04 -6.05
C THR A 72 2.76 -17.92 -5.04
N VAL A 73 3.61 -16.92 -5.14
CA VAL A 73 3.51 -15.67 -4.38
C VAL A 73 3.13 -14.53 -5.30
N LEU A 74 2.25 -13.62 -4.84
CA LEU A 74 1.85 -12.42 -5.58
C LEU A 74 2.02 -11.18 -4.71
N PHE A 75 2.62 -10.15 -5.27
CA PHE A 75 2.71 -8.84 -4.64
C PHE A 75 2.78 -7.72 -5.67
N ALA A 76 2.51 -6.51 -5.22
CA ALA A 76 2.74 -5.27 -5.95
C ALA A 76 3.86 -4.49 -5.29
N VAL A 77 4.67 -3.80 -6.09
CA VAL A 77 5.73 -2.92 -5.58
C VAL A 77 5.41 -1.49 -5.98
N PHE A 78 5.30 -0.62 -4.98
CA PHE A 78 5.27 0.83 -5.13
C PHE A 78 6.68 1.35 -4.84
N TYR A 79 7.21 2.20 -5.70
CA TYR A 79 8.60 2.63 -5.59
C TYR A 79 8.82 4.06 -6.09
N PRO A 80 9.85 4.75 -5.60
CA PRO A 80 10.24 6.06 -6.10
C PRO A 80 10.59 5.99 -7.58
N CYS A 81 10.00 6.86 -8.42
CA CYS A 81 10.30 6.88 -9.84
C CYS A 81 10.61 8.28 -10.34
N THR A 82 11.41 8.35 -11.38
CA THR A 82 11.68 9.58 -12.12
C THR A 82 10.56 9.80 -13.13
N LEU A 83 9.84 10.89 -13.00
CA LEU A 83 8.93 11.36 -14.04
C LEU A 83 9.79 12.11 -15.07
N LYS A 84 10.05 11.53 -16.24
CA LYS A 84 10.71 12.27 -17.33
C LYS A 84 9.85 13.49 -17.66
N THR A 85 10.29 14.68 -17.25
CA THR A 85 9.87 15.93 -17.89
C THR A 85 10.35 15.83 -19.33
N LYS A 86 9.45 16.05 -20.31
CA LYS A 86 9.89 16.36 -21.66
C LYS A 86 10.90 17.51 -21.52
N VAL A 87 12.15 17.28 -21.83
CA VAL A 87 13.05 18.35 -22.20
C VAL A 87 12.43 18.89 -23.48
N GLU A 88 11.77 20.03 -23.40
CA GLU A 88 11.43 20.83 -24.56
C GLU A 88 12.77 21.20 -25.18
N GLY A 89 13.09 20.53 -26.28
CA GLY A 89 14.20 20.89 -27.12
C GLY A 89 14.03 22.36 -27.48
N GLY A 90 15.10 23.13 -27.28
CA GLY A 90 15.12 24.56 -27.50
C GLY A 90 14.50 24.92 -28.87
N ASP A 91 13.56 25.83 -28.82
CA ASP A 91 13.07 26.50 -30.01
C ASP A 91 14.22 27.25 -30.70
N PRO A 92 14.44 27.07 -31.99
CA PRO A 92 15.22 28.03 -32.73
C PRO A 92 14.35 29.28 -32.92
N VAL A 93 14.85 30.37 -32.43
CA VAL A 93 14.37 31.73 -32.67
C VAL A 93 14.15 31.97 -34.17
N GLY A 94 12.98 32.44 -34.57
CA GLY A 94 12.91 33.26 -35.76
C GLY A 94 11.69 33.15 -36.66
N ARG A 95 10.93 34.19 -36.57
CA ARG A 95 10.29 34.95 -37.66
C ARG A 95 8.81 34.79 -37.99
N HIS A 96 8.22 35.93 -37.78
CA HIS A 96 6.96 36.42 -38.34
C HIS A 96 6.69 36.06 -39.81
N GLY A 97 5.41 35.80 -40.11
CA GLY A 97 4.91 35.80 -41.49
C GLY A 97 3.43 35.43 -41.57
N ARG A 98 2.54 36.43 -41.44
CA ARG A 98 1.14 36.32 -41.90
C ARG A 98 1.11 35.99 -43.39
N LYS A 99 0.21 35.10 -43.82
CA LYS A 99 -0.79 35.41 -44.86
C LYS A 99 -1.82 34.30 -45.04
N ALA A 100 -3.04 34.78 -45.14
CA ALA A 100 -4.22 34.01 -45.48
C ALA A 100 -4.28 33.74 -47.01
N SER A 101 -4.98 32.71 -47.42
CA SER A 101 -6.08 32.69 -48.38
C SER A 101 -6.22 31.33 -49.07
N THR A 102 -7.38 30.93 -49.15
CA THR A 102 -8.20 29.88 -49.72
C THR A 102 -8.04 29.62 -51.26
N PRO A 103 -8.93 28.81 -51.89
CA PRO A 103 -8.60 27.44 -52.36
C PRO A 103 -8.80 27.32 -53.87
N THR A 104 -8.42 26.21 -54.51
CA THR A 104 -9.15 25.65 -55.68
C THR A 104 -8.55 24.33 -56.18
N ALA A 105 -9.35 23.45 -56.37
CA ALA A 105 -9.75 22.34 -57.20
C ALA A 105 -8.80 21.74 -58.28
N ASN A 106 -8.95 20.42 -58.41
CA ASN A 106 -8.93 19.53 -59.55
C ASN A 106 -7.62 19.13 -60.24
N GLY A 107 -7.54 17.84 -60.46
CA GLY A 107 -6.90 17.26 -61.64
C GLY A 107 -6.22 15.91 -61.46
N ASP A 108 -6.91 14.87 -61.92
CA ASP A 108 -6.40 13.52 -62.17
C ASP A 108 -5.05 13.49 -62.92
N ASN A 109 -4.17 12.54 -62.57
CA ASN A 109 -3.74 11.58 -63.60
C ASN A 109 -2.90 10.39 -63.03
N LYS A 110 -3.23 9.23 -63.56
CA LYS A 110 -2.48 7.96 -63.47
C LYS A 110 -1.13 8.09 -64.19
N ASN A 111 -0.08 7.46 -63.65
CA ASN A 111 0.61 6.42 -64.40
C ASN A 111 1.74 5.73 -63.60
N ASN A 112 1.85 4.44 -63.85
CA ASN A 112 2.88 3.51 -63.49
C ASN A 112 4.31 4.01 -63.76
N ASN A 113 5.26 3.60 -62.90
CA ASN A 113 6.41 2.85 -63.41
C ASN A 113 7.22 2.23 -62.24
N ASN A 114 7.51 0.95 -62.40
CA ASN A 114 8.45 0.15 -61.62
C ASN A 114 9.87 0.69 -61.73
N ALA A 115 10.59 0.80 -60.63
CA ALA A 115 12.04 0.64 -60.59
C ALA A 115 12.44 0.21 -59.18
N ALA A 116 13.06 -0.93 -59.11
CA ALA A 116 13.75 -1.46 -57.95
C ALA A 116 14.87 -0.51 -57.52
N LYS A 117 15.02 -0.32 -56.21
CA LYS A 117 16.27 0.10 -55.60
C LYS A 117 16.42 -0.56 -54.23
N ASP A 118 17.59 -1.09 -54.11
CA ASP A 118 18.17 -1.81 -52.98
C ASP A 118 18.18 -1.08 -51.65
N GLY A 119 18.07 -1.85 -50.60
CA GLY A 119 18.80 -1.75 -49.36
C GLY A 119 18.84 -0.38 -48.67
N GLU A 120 17.91 -0.10 -47.78
CA GLU A 120 18.14 0.77 -46.65
C GLU A 120 17.55 0.10 -45.41
N ASP A 121 18.44 -0.21 -44.46
CA ASP A 121 18.11 -0.67 -43.13
C ASP A 121 17.09 0.29 -42.52
N THR A 122 15.84 -0.11 -42.48
CA THR A 122 14.82 0.58 -41.70
C THR A 122 15.12 0.36 -40.24
N GLU A 123 15.83 1.31 -39.64
CA GLU A 123 15.86 1.57 -38.22
C GLU A 123 14.41 1.46 -37.71
N LYS A 124 14.10 0.34 -37.05
CA LYS A 124 12.86 0.15 -36.31
C LYS A 124 12.83 1.24 -35.26
N THR A 125 12.13 2.33 -35.55
CA THR A 125 11.80 3.36 -34.56
C THR A 125 11.18 2.66 -33.36
N THR A 126 11.99 2.45 -32.32
CA THR A 126 11.56 1.93 -31.03
C THR A 126 10.48 2.87 -30.51
N LYS A 127 9.23 2.43 -30.57
CA LYS A 127 8.09 3.18 -30.01
C LYS A 127 8.45 3.53 -28.58
N SER A 128 8.70 4.82 -28.31
CA SER A 128 9.04 5.29 -26.98
C SER A 128 7.98 4.80 -26.00
N TRP A 129 8.39 3.98 -25.04
CA TRP A 129 7.50 3.39 -24.07
C TRP A 129 6.93 4.50 -23.17
N LYS A 130 5.61 4.64 -23.11
CA LYS A 130 4.93 5.60 -22.23
C LYS A 130 4.33 4.85 -21.05
N PRO A 131 4.77 5.16 -19.79
CA PRO A 131 4.18 4.58 -18.61
C PRO A 131 2.67 4.80 -18.56
N SER A 132 1.92 3.77 -18.18
CA SER A 132 0.47 3.84 -18.04
C SER A 132 0.06 3.73 -16.58
N ARG A 133 -1.01 4.44 -16.19
CA ARG A 133 -1.56 4.35 -14.83
C ARG A 133 -2.25 3.00 -14.59
N VAL A 134 -2.12 2.50 -13.37
CA VAL A 134 -2.68 1.22 -12.92
C VAL A 134 -4.13 1.40 -12.46
N GLY A 135 -4.99 0.40 -12.69
CA GLY A 135 -6.34 0.39 -12.12
C GLY A 135 -6.31 0.01 -10.65
N TRP A 136 -7.13 0.67 -9.82
CA TRP A 136 -7.27 0.36 -8.41
C TRP A 136 -7.89 -1.03 -8.18
N LEU A 137 -8.95 -1.38 -8.91
CA LEU A 137 -9.60 -2.68 -8.78
C LEU A 137 -8.77 -3.76 -9.49
N PRO A 138 -8.36 -4.86 -8.79
CA PRO A 138 -7.63 -5.97 -9.40
C PRO A 138 -8.38 -6.59 -10.59
N ARG A 139 -7.66 -7.13 -11.55
CA ARG A 139 -8.22 -7.90 -12.67
C ARG A 139 -8.39 -9.38 -12.29
N PRO A 140 -9.40 -10.07 -12.83
CA PRO A 140 -10.53 -9.60 -13.62
C PRO A 140 -11.52 -8.83 -12.74
N ARG A 141 -11.84 -7.60 -13.09
CA ARG A 141 -12.61 -6.68 -12.23
C ARG A 141 -13.97 -7.24 -11.79
N LEU A 142 -14.69 -7.88 -12.69
CA LEU A 142 -15.99 -8.49 -12.36
C LEU A 142 -15.85 -9.60 -11.32
N ASN A 143 -14.81 -10.44 -11.44
CA ASN A 143 -14.54 -11.49 -10.45
C ASN A 143 -14.19 -10.89 -9.08
N THR A 144 -13.44 -9.80 -9.07
CA THR A 144 -13.13 -9.07 -7.83
C THR A 144 -14.40 -8.49 -7.19
N CYS A 145 -15.32 -7.91 -7.98
CA CYS A 145 -16.62 -7.45 -7.47
C CYS A 145 -17.44 -8.59 -6.84
N LYS A 146 -17.46 -9.76 -7.49
CA LYS A 146 -18.10 -10.97 -6.94
C LYS A 146 -17.45 -11.42 -5.62
N GLY A 147 -16.12 -11.33 -5.54
CA GLY A 147 -15.37 -11.60 -4.31
C GLY A 147 -15.80 -10.69 -3.16
N TYR A 148 -15.90 -9.38 -3.40
CA TYR A 148 -16.38 -8.44 -2.38
C TYR A 148 -17.84 -8.68 -1.99
N ALA A 149 -18.71 -9.02 -2.95
CA ALA A 149 -20.09 -9.37 -2.66
C ALA A 149 -20.19 -10.60 -1.75
N ASN A 150 -19.41 -11.65 -2.07
CA ASN A 150 -19.33 -12.87 -1.25
C ASN A 150 -18.79 -12.57 0.15
N PHE A 151 -17.67 -11.84 0.25
CA PHE A 151 -17.08 -11.45 1.53
C PHE A 151 -18.05 -10.66 2.42
N ALA A 152 -18.79 -9.73 1.82
CA ALA A 152 -19.79 -8.92 2.53
C ALA A 152 -21.15 -9.65 2.74
N SER A 153 -21.32 -10.88 2.21
CA SER A 153 -22.58 -11.61 2.23
C SER A 153 -23.75 -10.82 1.63
N ILE A 154 -23.49 -10.08 0.54
CA ILE A 154 -24.46 -9.26 -0.20
C ILE A 154 -24.63 -9.84 -1.61
N PRO A 155 -25.83 -9.77 -2.24
CA PRO A 155 -26.03 -10.24 -3.61
C PRO A 155 -25.05 -9.61 -4.61
N GLU A 156 -24.52 -10.41 -5.55
CA GLU A 156 -23.46 -10.00 -6.49
C GLU A 156 -23.86 -8.83 -7.41
N LEU A 157 -25.11 -8.85 -7.92
CA LEU A 157 -25.54 -7.91 -8.95
C LEU A 157 -25.52 -6.44 -8.48
N PRO A 158 -26.15 -6.08 -7.33
CA PRO A 158 -26.12 -4.69 -6.87
C PRO A 158 -24.70 -4.21 -6.50
N VAL A 159 -23.87 -5.06 -5.90
CA VAL A 159 -22.47 -4.71 -5.57
C VAL A 159 -21.67 -4.45 -6.86
N THR A 160 -21.78 -5.35 -7.84
CA THR A 160 -21.07 -5.21 -9.12
C THR A 160 -21.52 -3.96 -9.86
N ALA A 161 -22.85 -3.69 -9.92
CA ALA A 161 -23.38 -2.49 -10.57
C ALA A 161 -22.90 -1.22 -9.89
N TYR A 162 -22.87 -1.18 -8.56
CA TYR A 162 -22.41 -0.03 -7.78
C TYR A 162 -20.91 0.22 -7.99
N ILE A 163 -20.05 -0.80 -7.90
CA ILE A 163 -18.62 -0.68 -8.15
C ILE A 163 -18.36 -0.29 -9.62
N ALA A 164 -19.12 -0.86 -10.57
CA ALA A 164 -18.99 -0.51 -11.98
C ALA A 164 -19.28 0.97 -12.24
N ALA A 165 -20.28 1.52 -11.58
CA ALA A 165 -20.66 2.93 -11.72
C ALA A 165 -19.67 3.89 -11.04
N THR A 166 -18.97 3.47 -9.99
CA THR A 166 -18.18 4.35 -9.12
C THR A 166 -16.67 4.19 -9.28
N THR A 167 -16.13 2.99 -9.04
CA THR A 167 -14.68 2.78 -8.85
C THR A 167 -14.03 1.76 -9.78
N MET A 168 -14.78 0.99 -10.56
CA MET A 168 -14.23 -0.06 -11.43
C MET A 168 -13.08 0.43 -12.34
N PHE A 169 -13.12 1.70 -12.74
CA PHE A 169 -12.13 2.31 -13.64
C PHE A 169 -11.23 3.33 -12.95
N THR A 170 -11.35 3.46 -11.62
CA THR A 170 -10.46 4.31 -10.83
C THR A 170 -9.00 3.90 -11.03
N LYS A 171 -8.13 4.90 -11.15
CA LYS A 171 -6.70 4.71 -11.38
C LYS A 171 -5.90 5.13 -10.16
N LEU A 172 -4.87 4.35 -9.85
CA LEU A 172 -3.85 4.74 -8.89
C LEU A 172 -3.08 5.97 -9.42
N PRO A 173 -2.62 6.87 -8.56
CA PRO A 173 -1.70 7.94 -8.95
C PRO A 173 -0.26 7.41 -9.13
N ALA A 174 -0.10 6.18 -9.56
CA ALA A 174 1.16 5.48 -9.80
C ALA A 174 1.30 5.03 -11.26
N LEU A 175 2.52 4.96 -11.75
CA LEU A 175 2.86 4.64 -13.14
C LEU A 175 3.45 3.23 -13.26
N ARG A 176 2.81 2.38 -14.07
CA ARG A 176 3.27 1.00 -14.30
C ARG A 176 4.63 0.98 -14.96
N ASN A 177 5.54 0.19 -14.41
CA ASN A 177 6.89 -0.07 -14.92
C ASN A 177 7.67 1.23 -15.23
N ALA A 178 7.46 2.29 -14.40
CA ALA A 178 8.23 3.52 -14.53
C ALA A 178 9.70 3.28 -14.13
N LYS A 179 10.59 4.10 -14.64
CA LYS A 179 12.01 4.00 -14.27
C LYS A 179 12.21 4.29 -12.80
N LEU A 180 12.98 3.47 -12.09
CA LEU A 180 13.37 3.70 -10.70
C LEU A 180 14.11 5.05 -10.59
N ALA A 181 13.88 5.81 -9.55
CA ALA A 181 14.48 7.13 -9.37
C ALA A 181 16.00 7.02 -9.35
N GLU A 182 16.68 7.78 -10.21
CA GLU A 182 18.13 7.78 -10.37
C GLU A 182 18.81 8.92 -9.63
N ASN A 183 18.05 9.94 -9.28
CA ASN A 183 18.55 11.16 -8.65
C ASN A 183 17.78 11.46 -7.37
N TRP A 184 18.35 12.30 -6.55
CA TRP A 184 17.68 12.92 -5.43
C TRP A 184 16.46 13.73 -5.91
N PRO A 185 15.44 13.89 -5.08
CA PRO A 185 14.34 14.80 -5.39
C PRO A 185 14.84 16.23 -5.56
N GLU A 186 14.38 16.92 -6.60
CA GLU A 186 14.74 18.32 -6.86
C GLU A 186 14.47 19.22 -5.64
N ASP A 187 13.39 18.93 -4.89
CA ASP A 187 13.05 19.71 -3.69
C ASP A 187 14.08 19.57 -2.56
N MET A 188 14.79 18.45 -2.47
CA MET A 188 15.90 18.31 -1.51
C MET A 188 17.12 19.13 -1.93
N LEU A 189 17.38 19.20 -3.22
CA LEU A 189 18.53 19.94 -3.76
C LEU A 189 18.35 21.47 -3.69
N THR A 190 17.09 21.92 -3.65
CA THR A 190 16.75 23.34 -3.53
C THR A 190 16.51 23.79 -2.08
N ASP A 191 16.55 22.87 -1.11
CA ASP A 191 16.47 23.22 0.30
C ASP A 191 17.73 23.97 0.75
N GLU A 192 17.57 25.16 1.32
CA GLU A 192 18.68 25.98 1.84
C GLU A 192 19.17 25.52 3.23
N GLY A 193 18.49 24.53 3.84
CA GLY A 193 18.85 23.98 5.14
C GLY A 193 20.03 22.98 5.09
N PRO A 194 20.51 22.53 6.28
CA PRO A 194 21.63 21.58 6.40
C PRO A 194 21.40 20.26 5.65
N ALA A 195 20.15 19.81 5.55
CA ALA A 195 19.78 18.59 4.81
C ALA A 195 19.96 18.78 3.29
N GLY A 196 19.60 19.93 2.75
CA GLY A 196 19.79 20.25 1.34
C GLY A 196 21.27 20.47 1.00
N GLU A 197 22.05 21.04 1.91
CA GLU A 197 23.50 21.16 1.75
C GLU A 197 24.18 19.79 1.77
N ALA A 198 23.79 18.89 2.67
CA ALA A 198 24.27 17.51 2.70
C ALA A 198 23.91 16.77 1.41
N ALA A 199 22.67 16.93 0.90
CA ALA A 199 22.22 16.32 -0.34
C ALA A 199 23.03 16.81 -1.55
N ARG A 200 23.27 18.12 -1.66
CA ARG A 200 24.10 18.71 -2.74
C ARG A 200 25.54 18.25 -2.66
N ASN A 201 26.10 18.16 -1.47
CA ASN A 201 27.47 17.69 -1.25
C ASN A 201 27.65 16.22 -1.60
N GLU A 202 26.67 15.38 -1.31
CA GLU A 202 26.64 13.95 -1.68
C GLU A 202 26.47 13.77 -3.20
N GLU A 203 25.56 14.51 -3.84
CA GLU A 203 25.37 14.46 -5.29
C GLU A 203 26.61 14.88 -6.07
N CYS A 204 27.35 15.87 -5.54
CA CYS A 204 28.63 16.31 -6.14
C CYS A 204 29.78 15.31 -5.94
N LYS A 205 29.73 14.49 -4.87
CA LYS A 205 30.80 13.55 -4.50
C LYS A 205 30.63 12.15 -5.01
N THR A 206 29.39 11.71 -5.26
CA THR A 206 29.10 10.33 -5.63
C THR A 206 28.20 10.26 -6.86
N SER A 207 28.70 9.65 -7.93
CA SER A 207 27.84 9.21 -9.05
C SER A 207 26.96 7.99 -8.67
N ALA A 208 26.80 7.71 -7.39
CA ALA A 208 26.06 6.56 -6.90
C ALA A 208 24.55 6.83 -6.96
N LYS A 209 23.82 5.93 -7.63
CA LYS A 209 22.35 5.98 -7.69
C LYS A 209 21.74 5.80 -6.30
N PRO A 210 20.58 6.44 -5.99
CA PRO A 210 19.87 6.27 -4.72
C PRO A 210 19.55 4.80 -4.41
N LYS A 211 19.73 4.39 -3.16
CA LYS A 211 19.31 3.09 -2.61
C LYS A 211 18.21 3.32 -1.58
N PHE A 212 17.16 2.52 -1.61
CA PHE A 212 15.95 2.77 -0.84
C PHE A 212 15.67 1.69 0.19
N PRO A 213 15.20 2.04 1.40
CA PRO A 213 14.72 1.08 2.38
C PRO A 213 13.42 0.42 1.91
N VAL A 214 13.23 -0.84 2.34
CA VAL A 214 12.09 -1.66 1.94
C VAL A 214 11.07 -1.77 3.08
N ILE A 215 9.79 -1.67 2.71
CA ILE A 215 8.65 -1.95 3.58
C ILE A 215 7.85 -3.08 2.94
N ILE A 216 7.54 -4.15 3.70
CA ILE A 216 6.63 -5.20 3.27
C ILE A 216 5.31 -5.03 3.99
N PHE A 217 4.22 -4.86 3.21
CA PHE A 217 2.88 -4.58 3.71
C PHE A 217 1.95 -5.78 3.59
N SER A 218 1.35 -6.21 4.71
CA SER A 218 0.37 -7.30 4.82
C SER A 218 -1.05 -6.75 5.01
N HIS A 219 -1.99 -7.14 4.12
CA HIS A 219 -3.37 -6.66 4.16
C HIS A 219 -4.25 -7.37 5.20
N GLY A 220 -5.35 -6.72 5.61
CA GLY A 220 -6.39 -7.29 6.48
C GLY A 220 -7.35 -8.24 5.75
N LEU A 221 -8.36 -8.75 6.49
CA LEU A 221 -9.42 -9.58 5.92
C LEU A 221 -10.20 -8.81 4.84
N GLY A 222 -10.57 -9.50 3.76
CA GLY A 222 -11.21 -8.89 2.59
C GLY A 222 -10.29 -7.97 1.78
N GLY A 223 -9.05 -7.77 2.21
CA GLY A 223 -8.07 -6.90 1.55
C GLY A 223 -7.44 -7.49 0.30
N SER A 224 -6.58 -6.71 -0.31
CA SER A 224 -5.73 -7.09 -1.43
C SER A 224 -4.50 -6.17 -1.48
N ARG A 225 -3.53 -6.49 -2.32
CA ARG A 225 -2.33 -5.67 -2.57
C ARG A 225 -2.61 -4.23 -3.05
N LEU A 226 -3.84 -3.93 -3.44
CA LEU A 226 -4.23 -2.60 -3.94
C LEU A 226 -5.16 -1.82 -3.01
N CYS A 227 -5.71 -2.44 -1.95
CA CYS A 227 -6.66 -1.78 -1.04
C CYS A 227 -6.03 -0.74 -0.09
N TYR A 228 -4.70 -0.66 -0.08
CA TYR A 228 -3.91 0.26 0.76
C TYR A 228 -2.97 1.13 -0.09
N SER A 229 -3.35 1.35 -1.34
CA SER A 229 -2.50 2.07 -2.30
C SER A 229 -2.25 3.53 -1.89
N THR A 230 -3.13 4.14 -1.10
CA THR A 230 -2.93 5.47 -0.51
C THR A 230 -1.77 5.48 0.47
N ILE A 231 -1.67 4.50 1.36
CA ILE A 231 -0.58 4.40 2.34
C ILE A 231 0.71 3.93 1.65
N CYS A 232 0.65 2.83 0.88
CA CYS A 232 1.82 2.26 0.23
C CYS A 232 2.46 3.24 -0.76
N GLY A 233 1.65 3.91 -1.56
CA GLY A 233 2.14 4.89 -2.52
C GLY A 233 2.60 6.19 -1.87
N GLU A 234 1.98 6.59 -0.75
CA GLU A 234 2.43 7.74 0.03
C GLU A 234 3.83 7.49 0.57
N LEU A 235 4.07 6.36 1.25
CA LEU A 235 5.40 5.96 1.73
C LEU A 235 6.41 5.87 0.58
N ALA A 236 6.02 5.31 -0.57
CA ALA A 236 6.89 5.26 -1.74
C ALA A 236 7.26 6.66 -2.26
N SER A 237 6.35 7.62 -2.18
CA SER A 237 6.63 9.00 -2.58
C SER A 237 7.63 9.72 -1.65
N TYR A 238 7.83 9.19 -0.45
CA TYR A 238 8.84 9.67 0.51
C TYR A 238 10.18 8.91 0.45
N GLY A 239 10.35 8.02 -0.52
CA GLY A 239 11.63 7.36 -0.76
C GLY A 239 11.72 5.92 -0.24
N PHE A 240 10.61 5.20 -0.16
CA PHE A 240 10.57 3.78 0.21
C PHE A 240 10.21 2.90 -0.97
N ILE A 241 10.71 1.67 -1.00
CA ILE A 241 10.17 0.61 -1.84
C ILE A 241 9.17 -0.18 -1.00
N VAL A 242 7.88 -0.11 -1.36
CA VAL A 242 6.79 -0.73 -0.59
C VAL A 242 6.23 -1.93 -1.33
N VAL A 243 6.38 -3.10 -0.75
CA VAL A 243 5.93 -4.39 -1.28
C VAL A 243 4.61 -4.77 -0.65
N ALA A 244 3.51 -4.56 -1.37
CA ALA A 244 2.16 -4.87 -0.91
C ALA A 244 1.79 -6.30 -1.29
N MET A 245 1.65 -7.17 -0.29
CA MET A 245 1.34 -8.58 -0.49
C MET A 245 -0.09 -8.80 -0.96
N GLU A 246 -0.30 -9.86 -1.74
CA GLU A 246 -1.62 -10.47 -1.99
C GLU A 246 -1.63 -11.85 -1.39
N HIS A 247 -2.23 -11.99 -0.21
CA HIS A 247 -2.29 -13.28 0.47
C HIS A 247 -3.30 -14.22 -0.19
N ARG A 248 -2.93 -15.49 -0.31
CA ARG A 248 -3.72 -16.57 -0.92
C ARG A 248 -4.19 -17.60 0.09
N ASP A 249 -4.19 -17.19 1.34
CA ASP A 249 -4.66 -17.94 2.50
C ASP A 249 -6.19 -17.96 2.66
N GLY A 250 -6.92 -17.44 1.68
CA GLY A 250 -8.37 -17.28 1.76
C GLY A 250 -8.82 -16.14 2.68
N SER A 251 -7.95 -15.23 3.04
CA SER A 251 -8.28 -14.04 3.83
C SER A 251 -8.64 -12.83 2.97
N GLY A 252 -8.23 -12.79 1.71
CA GLY A 252 -8.66 -11.78 0.74
C GLY A 252 -10.09 -12.01 0.26
N ALA A 253 -10.73 -10.99 -0.32
CA ALA A 253 -12.09 -11.13 -0.86
C ALA A 253 -12.15 -12.15 -2.01
N ARG A 254 -11.20 -12.06 -2.93
CA ARG A 254 -10.94 -13.05 -4.01
C ARG A 254 -9.61 -12.77 -4.66
N THR A 255 -8.81 -13.81 -4.87
CA THR A 255 -7.57 -13.73 -5.65
C THR A 255 -7.49 -14.87 -6.68
N ILE A 256 -6.60 -14.72 -7.67
CA ILE A 256 -6.37 -15.71 -8.72
C ILE A 256 -4.93 -16.18 -8.63
N VAL A 257 -4.75 -17.49 -8.63
CA VAL A 257 -3.46 -18.18 -8.64
C VAL A 257 -3.25 -18.77 -10.03
N ASN A 258 -2.23 -18.32 -10.75
CA ASN A 258 -1.79 -18.91 -12.00
C ASN A 258 -0.85 -20.09 -11.71
N ILE A 259 -1.04 -21.22 -12.40
CA ILE A 259 -0.27 -22.44 -12.17
C ILE A 259 0.91 -22.48 -13.16
N PRO A 260 2.15 -22.67 -12.70
CA PRO A 260 3.31 -22.82 -13.57
C PRO A 260 3.17 -24.02 -14.53
N GLU A 261 3.66 -23.90 -15.77
CA GLU A 261 3.56 -24.95 -16.79
C GLU A 261 4.32 -26.23 -16.41
N ASN A 262 5.42 -26.11 -15.67
CA ASN A 262 6.32 -27.21 -15.30
C ASN A 262 6.05 -27.76 -13.89
N ARG A 263 4.81 -27.75 -13.45
CA ARG A 263 4.45 -28.30 -12.15
C ARG A 263 4.64 -29.81 -12.16
N GLU A 264 5.56 -30.33 -11.34
CA GLU A 264 5.60 -31.75 -11.01
C GLU A 264 4.31 -32.09 -10.25
N THR A 265 3.46 -32.92 -10.86
CA THR A 265 2.25 -33.43 -10.22
C THR A 265 2.65 -34.45 -9.16
N SER A 266 2.66 -34.08 -7.91
CA SER A 266 2.74 -35.05 -6.82
C SER A 266 1.42 -35.86 -6.77
N ASP A 267 1.46 -37.13 -6.38
CA ASP A 267 0.30 -38.04 -6.31
C ASP A 267 -0.85 -37.51 -5.44
N SER A 268 -0.60 -36.53 -4.57
CA SER A 268 -1.64 -35.80 -3.81
C SER A 268 -2.45 -34.85 -4.69
N ASP A 269 -2.04 -34.53 -5.91
CA ASP A 269 -2.74 -33.61 -6.82
C ASP A 269 -3.84 -34.29 -7.64
N SER A 270 -3.79 -35.62 -7.81
CA SER A 270 -4.85 -36.40 -8.47
C SER A 270 -6.19 -36.31 -7.73
N SER A 271 -6.18 -36.12 -6.41
CA SER A 271 -7.41 -35.92 -5.61
C SER A 271 -8.07 -34.55 -5.86
N PHE A 272 -7.34 -33.55 -6.35
CA PHE A 272 -7.86 -32.24 -6.75
C PHE A 272 -8.73 -32.31 -8.02
N ALA A 273 -8.42 -33.22 -8.92
CA ALA A 273 -9.12 -33.36 -10.20
C ALA A 273 -10.40 -34.24 -10.10
N GLN A 274 -10.56 -35.02 -9.04
CA GLN A 274 -11.64 -36.02 -8.92
C GLN A 274 -12.79 -35.65 -7.99
N ALA A 275 -12.80 -34.52 -7.32
CA ALA A 275 -13.93 -34.10 -6.48
C ALA A 275 -15.12 -33.63 -7.34
N ASN A 276 -15.78 -34.55 -8.03
CA ASN A 276 -17.06 -34.36 -8.71
C ASN A 276 -18.21 -34.53 -7.72
N GLY A 277 -18.50 -33.54 -6.91
CA GLY A 277 -19.69 -33.48 -6.07
C GLY A 277 -20.26 -32.06 -6.04
N LYS A 278 -21.60 -31.92 -6.03
CA LYS A 278 -22.43 -30.71 -6.22
C LYS A 278 -22.15 -29.48 -5.28
N HIS A 279 -21.08 -29.47 -4.53
CA HIS A 279 -20.56 -28.28 -3.86
C HIS A 279 -19.34 -27.81 -4.62
N VAL A 280 -19.36 -26.56 -5.11
CA VAL A 280 -18.22 -25.93 -5.78
C VAL A 280 -17.06 -25.94 -4.78
N PRO A 281 -16.00 -26.74 -5.01
CA PRO A 281 -14.83 -26.70 -4.14
C PRO A 281 -14.27 -25.27 -4.19
N ALA A 282 -13.73 -24.80 -3.07
CA ALA A 282 -13.14 -23.47 -2.97
C ALA A 282 -12.10 -23.17 -4.08
N ASN A 283 -11.59 -24.21 -4.75
CA ASN A 283 -10.51 -24.13 -5.73
C ASN A 283 -10.84 -24.94 -7.00
N LYS A 284 -11.80 -24.50 -7.80
CA LYS A 284 -12.02 -25.10 -9.13
C LYS A 284 -10.87 -24.68 -10.06
N ILE A 285 -10.06 -25.65 -10.48
CA ILE A 285 -9.03 -25.44 -11.51
C ILE A 285 -9.70 -25.19 -12.86
N TRP A 286 -9.44 -24.04 -13.46
CA TRP A 286 -9.93 -23.68 -14.78
C TRP A 286 -8.94 -24.14 -15.83
N LYS A 287 -9.37 -25.07 -16.69
CA LYS A 287 -8.53 -25.60 -17.78
C LYS A 287 -8.13 -24.50 -18.75
N ARG A 288 -6.96 -24.68 -19.31
CA ARG A 288 -6.30 -23.83 -20.29
C ARG A 288 -7.20 -23.53 -21.50
N SER A 289 -7.45 -22.26 -21.79
CA SER A 289 -7.78 -21.84 -23.15
C SER A 289 -6.48 -21.64 -23.93
N LYS A 290 -6.50 -21.80 -25.26
CA LYS A 290 -5.29 -21.71 -26.11
C LYS A 290 -4.44 -20.49 -25.73
N GLY A 291 -3.22 -20.71 -25.19
CA GLY A 291 -2.25 -19.66 -24.87
C GLY A 291 -2.29 -19.09 -23.45
N THR A 292 -3.13 -19.60 -22.53
CA THR A 292 -3.17 -19.17 -21.13
C THR A 292 -2.74 -20.29 -20.19
N CYS A 293 -2.10 -19.98 -19.05
CA CYS A 293 -1.83 -21.00 -18.04
C CYS A 293 -3.11 -21.42 -17.31
N GLU A 294 -3.06 -22.61 -16.70
CA GLU A 294 -4.09 -23.05 -15.78
C GLU A 294 -4.14 -22.13 -14.58
N HIS A 295 -5.31 -21.96 -13.97
CA HIS A 295 -5.47 -21.11 -12.81
C HIS A 295 -6.63 -21.57 -11.94
N TYR A 296 -6.65 -21.13 -10.68
CA TYR A 296 -7.77 -21.28 -9.78
C TYR A 296 -8.04 -19.99 -9.01
N CYS A 297 -9.25 -19.88 -8.48
CA CYS A 297 -9.65 -18.76 -7.62
C CYS A 297 -9.58 -19.19 -6.15
N VAL A 298 -9.08 -18.29 -5.31
CA VAL A 298 -9.18 -18.39 -3.85
C VAL A 298 -10.14 -17.33 -3.37
N ASP A 299 -11.29 -17.76 -2.88
CA ASP A 299 -12.31 -16.90 -2.27
C ASP A 299 -12.07 -16.74 -0.78
N TYR A 300 -12.76 -15.77 -0.17
CA TYR A 300 -12.73 -15.63 1.27
C TYR A 300 -13.16 -16.91 1.96
N LEU A 301 -12.32 -17.38 2.86
CA LEU A 301 -12.52 -18.61 3.60
C LEU A 301 -13.25 -18.30 4.92
N PHE A 302 -14.56 -18.53 4.94
CA PHE A 302 -15.33 -18.42 6.17
C PHE A 302 -14.99 -19.58 7.12
N PRO A 303 -14.77 -19.32 8.41
CA PRO A 303 -14.69 -20.38 9.41
C PRO A 303 -15.91 -21.28 9.38
N LYS A 304 -15.72 -22.60 9.45
CA LYS A 304 -16.81 -23.58 9.23
C LYS A 304 -17.93 -23.47 10.28
N ASP A 305 -17.52 -23.38 11.53
CA ASP A 305 -18.47 -23.44 12.67
C ASP A 305 -18.64 -22.07 13.36
N ASN A 306 -18.01 -21.02 12.84
CA ASN A 306 -18.03 -19.67 13.40
C ASN A 306 -17.85 -18.62 12.32
N ALA A 307 -18.80 -18.51 11.40
CA ALA A 307 -18.74 -17.56 10.28
C ALA A 307 -18.58 -16.08 10.72
N GLN A 308 -18.87 -15.78 11.98
CA GLN A 308 -18.76 -14.45 12.59
C GLN A 308 -17.60 -14.37 13.61
N ASP A 309 -16.50 -15.10 13.39
CA ASP A 309 -15.33 -15.07 14.27
C ASP A 309 -14.67 -13.69 14.38
N THR A 310 -14.97 -12.80 13.45
CA THR A 310 -14.54 -11.39 13.44
C THR A 310 -15.41 -10.46 14.28
N ALA A 311 -16.57 -10.95 14.76
CA ALA A 311 -17.49 -10.12 15.53
C ALA A 311 -17.03 -10.02 17.00
N PRO A 312 -16.91 -8.79 17.57
CA PRO A 312 -16.49 -8.59 18.95
C PRO A 312 -17.30 -9.34 19.98
N ASN A 313 -18.58 -9.55 19.71
CA ASN A 313 -19.54 -10.18 20.59
C ASN A 313 -19.85 -11.64 20.19
N SER A 314 -18.96 -12.29 19.41
CA SER A 314 -19.13 -13.70 19.06
C SER A 314 -18.91 -14.58 20.29
N ALA A 315 -19.93 -15.34 20.71
CA ALA A 315 -19.82 -16.26 21.85
C ALA A 315 -18.77 -17.37 21.64
N LYS A 316 -18.39 -17.64 20.39
CA LYS A 316 -17.37 -18.64 20.03
C LYS A 316 -15.97 -18.03 19.89
N GLY A 317 -15.83 -16.71 19.96
CA GLY A 317 -14.56 -16.02 19.78
C GLY A 317 -13.98 -16.19 18.36
N VAL A 318 -12.67 -16.14 18.26
CA VAL A 318 -11.91 -16.29 17.01
C VAL A 318 -11.65 -17.77 16.71
N ASP A 319 -11.71 -18.17 15.45
CA ASP A 319 -11.24 -19.49 15.01
C ASP A 319 -9.70 -19.53 14.98
N VAL A 320 -9.11 -19.74 16.16
CA VAL A 320 -7.66 -19.69 16.38
C VAL A 320 -6.92 -20.68 15.47
N VAL A 321 -7.47 -21.86 15.22
CA VAL A 321 -6.81 -22.89 14.40
C VAL A 321 -6.68 -22.42 12.96
N LEU A 322 -7.76 -21.92 12.38
CA LEU A 322 -7.75 -21.37 11.02
C LEU A 322 -6.83 -20.15 10.95
N ARG A 323 -6.97 -19.20 11.88
CA ARG A 323 -6.24 -17.93 11.83
C ARG A 323 -4.74 -18.11 12.03
N SER A 324 -4.32 -19.00 12.91
CA SER A 324 -2.90 -19.34 13.09
C SER A 324 -2.31 -19.99 11.83
N ALA A 325 -3.03 -20.92 11.20
CA ALA A 325 -2.59 -21.53 9.94
C ALA A 325 -2.51 -20.52 8.78
N GLN A 326 -3.44 -19.56 8.74
CA GLN A 326 -3.37 -18.47 7.75
C GLN A 326 -2.16 -17.55 8.00
N ILE A 327 -1.84 -17.23 9.26
CA ILE A 327 -0.64 -16.45 9.61
C ILE A 327 0.63 -17.19 9.16
N GLU A 328 0.73 -18.48 9.40
CA GLU A 328 1.86 -19.31 8.94
C GLU A 328 2.04 -19.25 7.41
N MET A 329 0.93 -19.36 6.67
CA MET A 329 0.97 -19.22 5.22
C MET A 329 1.42 -17.82 4.78
N ARG A 330 0.89 -16.77 5.40
CA ARG A 330 1.25 -15.37 5.10
C ARG A 330 2.73 -15.09 5.35
N MET A 331 3.29 -15.61 6.44
CA MET A 331 4.72 -15.51 6.73
C MET A 331 5.54 -16.20 5.63
N SER A 332 5.14 -17.40 5.21
CA SER A 332 5.78 -18.12 4.11
C SER A 332 5.70 -17.35 2.78
N GLU A 333 4.55 -16.72 2.47
CA GLU A 333 4.41 -15.85 1.28
C GLU A 333 5.33 -14.62 1.34
N ILE A 334 5.49 -14.02 2.52
CA ILE A 334 6.38 -12.87 2.73
C ILE A 334 7.85 -13.29 2.57
N GLU A 335 8.26 -14.44 3.09
CA GLU A 335 9.62 -14.97 2.88
C GLU A 335 9.92 -15.28 1.41
N GLU A 336 8.95 -15.79 0.65
CA GLU A 336 9.09 -15.98 -0.80
C GLU A 336 9.21 -14.63 -1.54
N ALA A 337 8.42 -13.62 -1.14
CA ALA A 337 8.53 -12.28 -1.71
C ALA A 337 9.89 -11.65 -1.40
N TYR A 338 10.38 -11.79 -0.17
CA TYR A 338 11.69 -11.30 0.24
C TYR A 338 12.81 -11.94 -0.60
N TRP A 339 12.77 -13.25 -0.80
CA TRP A 339 13.72 -13.93 -1.67
C TRP A 339 13.70 -13.39 -3.12
N ILE A 340 12.52 -13.07 -3.68
CA ILE A 340 12.41 -12.47 -5.02
C ILE A 340 13.07 -11.09 -5.04
N LEU A 341 12.92 -10.31 -3.98
CA LEU A 341 13.60 -9.00 -3.87
C LEU A 341 15.12 -9.17 -3.82
N GLU A 342 15.63 -10.20 -3.14
CA GLU A 342 17.07 -10.53 -3.17
C GLU A 342 17.54 -10.82 -4.59
N GLN A 343 16.80 -11.66 -5.36
CA GLN A 343 17.12 -11.94 -6.76
C GLN A 343 17.22 -10.66 -7.61
N ILE A 344 16.24 -9.76 -7.46
CA ILE A 344 16.25 -8.47 -8.17
C ILE A 344 17.46 -7.63 -7.75
N ASN A 345 17.71 -7.53 -6.45
CA ASN A 345 18.78 -6.70 -5.89
C ASN A 345 20.18 -7.21 -6.24
N GLU A 346 20.34 -8.51 -6.44
CA GLU A 346 21.58 -9.15 -6.92
C GLU A 346 21.80 -9.00 -8.44
N GLY A 347 20.84 -8.40 -9.17
CA GLY A 347 20.91 -8.19 -10.61
C GLY A 347 20.27 -9.31 -11.46
N ARG A 348 19.55 -10.24 -10.82
CA ARG A 348 18.82 -11.34 -11.51
C ARG A 348 17.37 -10.97 -11.83
N GLY A 349 17.07 -9.70 -12.00
CA GLY A 349 15.72 -9.23 -12.30
C GLY A 349 15.14 -9.80 -13.61
N HIS A 350 15.96 -10.10 -14.62
CA HIS A 350 15.54 -10.77 -15.86
C HIS A 350 15.03 -12.20 -15.61
N GLU A 351 15.60 -12.91 -14.64
CA GLU A 351 15.13 -14.25 -14.25
C GLU A 351 13.75 -14.14 -13.57
N VAL A 352 13.56 -13.11 -12.73
CA VAL A 352 12.26 -12.81 -12.11
C VAL A 352 11.21 -12.46 -13.17
N GLU A 353 11.56 -11.68 -14.20
CA GLU A 353 10.66 -11.40 -15.33
C GLU A 353 10.30 -12.68 -16.10
N ALA A 354 11.26 -13.56 -16.34
CA ALA A 354 11.05 -14.81 -17.06
C ALA A 354 10.11 -15.77 -16.32
N MET A 355 10.20 -15.84 -14.97
CA MET A 355 9.31 -16.66 -14.16
C MET A 355 7.96 -15.99 -13.83
N ASN A 356 7.78 -14.71 -14.18
CA ASN A 356 6.58 -13.96 -13.81
C ASN A 356 5.33 -14.50 -14.52
N LEU A 357 4.35 -14.92 -13.73
CA LEU A 357 3.08 -15.45 -14.22
C LEU A 357 2.05 -14.34 -14.53
N ARG A 358 2.32 -13.08 -14.17
CA ARG A 358 1.51 -11.90 -14.53
C ARG A 358 1.93 -11.33 -15.89
N ARG A 359 2.11 -12.20 -16.87
CA ARG A 359 2.46 -11.87 -18.26
C ARG A 359 1.24 -11.80 -19.17
N GLU A 360 1.40 -11.26 -20.36
CA GLU A 360 0.34 -11.15 -21.35
C GLU A 360 -0.25 -12.55 -21.68
N GLY A 361 -1.57 -12.61 -21.77
CA GLY A 361 -2.29 -13.85 -22.02
C GLY A 361 -2.75 -14.57 -20.75
N ASN A 362 -2.08 -14.43 -19.62
CA ASN A 362 -2.50 -15.08 -18.38
C ASN A 362 -3.64 -14.31 -17.68
N VAL A 363 -4.49 -15.06 -16.98
CA VAL A 363 -5.63 -14.47 -16.27
C VAL A 363 -5.17 -13.53 -15.18
N ALA A 364 -5.92 -12.47 -14.96
CA ALA A 364 -5.63 -11.39 -14.01
C ALA A 364 -4.41 -10.53 -14.32
N SER A 365 -3.70 -10.79 -15.40
CA SER A 365 -2.51 -10.03 -15.81
C SER A 365 -2.87 -8.71 -16.50
N SER A 366 -1.93 -7.77 -16.51
CA SER A 366 -1.99 -6.65 -17.43
C SER A 366 -1.37 -7.05 -18.76
N SER A 367 -1.79 -6.42 -19.86
CA SER A 367 -1.21 -6.63 -21.19
C SER A 367 0.27 -6.27 -21.30
N LYS A 368 0.85 -5.66 -20.27
CA LYS A 368 2.25 -5.23 -20.28
C LYS A 368 3.16 -6.08 -19.39
N GLY A 369 2.60 -6.84 -18.44
CA GLY A 369 3.42 -7.59 -17.49
C GLY A 369 4.52 -6.72 -16.88
N LEU A 370 5.77 -7.18 -16.94
CA LEU A 370 6.97 -6.46 -16.51
C LEU A 370 7.75 -5.82 -17.68
N THR A 371 7.20 -5.84 -18.90
CA THR A 371 7.85 -5.31 -20.09
C THR A 371 8.24 -3.85 -19.93
N GLY A 372 9.47 -3.53 -20.30
CA GLY A 372 10.03 -2.18 -20.31
C GLY A 372 10.68 -1.76 -18.99
N ILE A 373 10.84 -2.68 -18.04
CA ILE A 373 11.68 -2.47 -16.86
C ILE A 373 13.14 -2.69 -17.27
N ASP A 374 13.98 -1.73 -16.91
CA ASP A 374 15.43 -1.92 -16.97
C ASP A 374 15.91 -2.52 -15.65
N TRP A 375 16.13 -3.83 -15.64
CA TRP A 375 16.53 -4.55 -14.43
C TRP A 375 17.93 -4.20 -13.96
N ALA A 376 18.79 -3.68 -14.82
CA ALA A 376 20.10 -3.20 -14.42
C ALA A 376 19.99 -2.00 -13.46
N ASP A 377 18.93 -1.20 -13.58
CA ASP A 377 18.68 -0.09 -12.67
C ASP A 377 18.24 -0.54 -11.25
N TRP A 378 17.88 -1.80 -11.07
CA TRP A 378 17.42 -2.35 -9.79
C TRP A 378 18.52 -3.05 -8.99
N LYS A 379 19.67 -3.34 -9.62
CA LYS A 379 20.79 -3.99 -8.93
C LYS A 379 21.31 -3.11 -7.81
N GLU A 380 21.40 -3.66 -6.59
CA GLU A 380 21.91 -3.00 -5.39
C GLU A 380 21.15 -1.71 -4.98
N ARG A 381 19.85 -1.62 -5.39
CA ARG A 381 19.04 -0.43 -5.14
C ARG A 381 18.09 -0.56 -3.95
N MET A 382 18.06 -1.70 -3.27
CA MET A 382 17.22 -1.98 -2.12
C MET A 382 18.06 -2.31 -0.89
N PHE A 383 17.72 -1.73 0.25
CA PHE A 383 18.21 -2.18 1.53
C PHE A 383 17.34 -3.34 2.00
N LEU A 384 17.90 -4.56 1.98
CA LEU A 384 17.23 -5.80 2.38
C LEU A 384 17.61 -6.24 3.79
N GLU A 385 18.47 -5.48 4.46
CA GLU A 385 18.72 -5.56 5.89
C GLU A 385 17.84 -4.55 6.62
N ASN A 386 17.35 -4.91 7.80
CA ASN A 386 16.45 -4.05 8.59
C ASN A 386 15.16 -3.66 7.85
N VAL A 387 14.59 -4.58 7.07
CA VAL A 387 13.32 -4.37 6.37
C VAL A 387 12.22 -4.06 7.38
N THR A 388 11.41 -3.05 7.07
CA THR A 388 10.21 -2.75 7.84
C THR A 388 9.08 -3.67 7.43
N VAL A 389 8.42 -4.29 8.41
CA VAL A 389 7.18 -5.04 8.17
C VAL A 389 6.00 -4.23 8.69
N MET A 390 4.97 -4.10 7.86
CA MET A 390 3.80 -3.27 8.15
C MET A 390 2.52 -4.03 7.83
N GLY A 391 1.48 -3.91 8.64
CA GLY A 391 0.24 -4.62 8.36
C GLY A 391 -0.98 -4.02 9.02
N HIS A 392 -2.14 -4.18 8.38
CA HIS A 392 -3.43 -3.70 8.88
C HIS A 392 -4.32 -4.86 9.32
N SER A 393 -5.04 -4.68 10.45
CA SER A 393 -6.03 -5.66 10.91
C SER A 393 -5.39 -7.05 11.11
N PHE A 394 -5.86 -8.07 10.40
CA PHE A 394 -5.26 -9.42 10.41
C PHE A 394 -3.82 -9.41 9.85
N GLY A 395 -3.48 -8.49 8.95
CA GLY A 395 -2.10 -8.23 8.56
C GLY A 395 -1.24 -7.77 9.74
N GLY A 396 -1.79 -6.95 10.65
CA GLY A 396 -1.11 -6.56 11.88
C GLY A 396 -0.80 -7.76 12.79
N ALA A 397 -1.73 -8.72 12.91
CA ALA A 397 -1.49 -9.97 13.63
C ALA A 397 -0.33 -10.77 13.00
N THR A 398 -0.24 -10.81 11.68
CA THR A 398 0.87 -11.44 10.95
C THR A 398 2.20 -10.75 11.29
N ILE A 399 2.22 -9.41 11.33
CA ILE A 399 3.44 -8.65 11.64
C ILE A 399 3.93 -8.93 13.06
N VAL A 400 3.04 -9.01 14.04
CA VAL A 400 3.43 -9.36 15.42
C VAL A 400 4.15 -10.72 15.46
N GLU A 401 3.63 -11.72 14.76
CA GLU A 401 4.24 -13.05 14.71
C GLU A 401 5.60 -13.03 14.00
N MET A 402 5.75 -12.24 12.93
CA MET A 402 7.04 -12.03 12.29
C MET A 402 8.07 -11.38 13.23
N LEU A 403 7.67 -10.40 14.04
CA LEU A 403 8.57 -9.72 14.98
C LEU A 403 9.03 -10.65 16.12
N ARG A 404 8.25 -11.67 16.44
CA ARG A 404 8.58 -12.72 17.43
C ARG A 404 9.51 -13.79 16.88
N THR A 405 9.58 -13.93 15.55
CA THR A 405 10.30 -15.02 14.87
C THR A 405 11.77 -14.64 14.69
N GLU A 406 12.67 -15.21 15.49
CA GLU A 406 14.11 -14.89 15.47
C GLU A 406 14.79 -15.25 14.15
N SER A 407 14.33 -16.29 13.44
CA SER A 407 14.89 -16.70 12.14
C SER A 407 14.73 -15.63 11.05
N LEU A 408 13.79 -14.70 11.21
CA LEU A 408 13.61 -13.56 10.31
C LEU A 408 14.56 -12.42 10.69
N SER A 409 15.87 -12.67 10.61
CA SER A 409 16.91 -11.70 11.02
C SER A 409 16.93 -10.43 10.19
N TRP A 410 16.45 -10.50 8.94
CA TRP A 410 16.34 -9.37 8.02
C TRP A 410 15.23 -8.36 8.38
N VAL A 411 14.27 -8.74 9.24
CA VAL A 411 13.25 -7.82 9.75
C VAL A 411 13.88 -6.91 10.81
N GLY A 412 13.75 -5.59 10.68
CA GLY A 412 14.31 -4.60 11.59
C GLY A 412 13.31 -4.02 12.59
N GLN A 413 12.12 -3.69 12.14
CA GLN A 413 11.06 -3.03 12.92
C GLN A 413 9.68 -3.34 12.35
N GLY A 414 8.63 -3.08 13.15
CA GLY A 414 7.25 -3.32 12.74
C GLY A 414 6.32 -2.14 12.96
N ILE A 415 5.33 -2.03 12.06
CA ILE A 415 4.23 -1.07 12.17
C ILE A 415 2.92 -1.85 12.05
N ILE A 416 2.08 -1.80 13.09
CA ILE A 416 0.77 -2.44 13.08
C ILE A 416 -0.32 -1.37 13.05
N LEU A 417 -1.20 -1.50 12.06
CA LEU A 417 -2.32 -0.58 11.82
C LEU A 417 -3.61 -1.27 12.25
N ASP A 418 -4.26 -0.74 13.25
CA ASP A 418 -5.54 -1.24 13.76
C ASP A 418 -5.61 -2.78 13.84
N ALA A 419 -4.57 -3.37 14.43
CA ALA A 419 -4.34 -4.81 14.41
C ALA A 419 -5.46 -5.57 15.12
N TRP A 420 -5.78 -6.77 14.60
CA TRP A 420 -6.76 -7.65 15.21
C TRP A 420 -6.12 -8.49 16.32
N GLY A 421 -6.16 -7.97 17.53
CA GLY A 421 -5.55 -8.56 18.72
C GLY A 421 -6.01 -9.99 19.02
N PRO A 422 -7.34 -10.29 19.08
CA PRO A 422 -7.84 -11.64 19.35
C PRO A 422 -7.39 -12.71 18.35
N ALA A 423 -7.06 -12.36 17.12
CA ALA A 423 -6.49 -13.27 16.11
C ALA A 423 -4.97 -13.39 16.19
N THR A 424 -4.32 -12.54 16.98
CA THR A 424 -2.87 -12.61 17.17
C THR A 424 -2.53 -13.73 18.15
N PRO A 425 -1.70 -14.72 17.78
CA PRO A 425 -1.30 -15.77 18.68
C PRO A 425 -0.75 -15.22 19.99
N ARG A 426 -1.01 -15.90 21.12
CA ARG A 426 -0.38 -15.51 22.38
C ARG A 426 1.10 -15.89 22.34
N ALA A 427 1.94 -15.04 22.92
CA ALA A 427 3.31 -15.42 23.17
C ALA A 427 3.31 -16.65 24.09
N GLY A 428 3.88 -17.76 23.63
CA GLY A 428 3.98 -18.98 24.41
C GLY A 428 4.94 -18.84 25.61
N GLU A 429 5.20 -19.92 26.31
CA GLU A 429 6.18 -19.97 27.42
C GLU A 429 7.63 -19.80 26.92
N ASN A 430 7.87 -19.95 25.63
CA ASN A 430 9.19 -19.78 25.04
C ASN A 430 9.67 -18.32 25.18
N ALA A 431 10.64 -18.08 26.02
CA ALA A 431 11.23 -16.76 26.26
C ALA A 431 11.92 -16.16 25.00
N ARG A 432 12.23 -16.97 24.00
CA ARG A 432 12.79 -16.49 22.74
C ARG A 432 11.73 -15.95 21.80
N HIS A 433 10.49 -16.42 21.89
CA HIS A 433 9.37 -16.01 21.04
C HIS A 433 8.70 -14.76 21.62
N ARG A 434 9.38 -13.63 21.51
CA ARG A 434 8.97 -12.31 22.03
C ARG A 434 9.27 -11.23 20.98
N VAL A 435 8.49 -10.15 21.02
CA VAL A 435 8.74 -8.96 20.21
C VAL A 435 9.97 -8.23 20.77
N LYS A 436 11.10 -8.34 20.09
CA LYS A 436 12.39 -7.73 20.49
C LYS A 436 12.80 -6.54 19.61
N LYS A 437 11.98 -6.20 18.62
CA LYS A 437 12.26 -5.18 17.62
C LYS A 437 11.35 -3.97 17.81
N PRO A 438 11.76 -2.75 17.42
CA PRO A 438 10.93 -1.57 17.54
C PRO A 438 9.54 -1.78 16.96
N LEU A 439 8.51 -1.27 17.64
CA LEU A 439 7.11 -1.44 17.31
C LEU A 439 6.35 -0.12 17.37
N LEU A 440 5.62 0.20 16.30
CA LEU A 440 4.62 1.27 16.27
C LEU A 440 3.24 0.68 16.06
N SER A 441 2.31 0.95 17.00
CA SER A 441 0.90 0.57 16.91
C SER A 441 0.04 1.82 16.69
N ILE A 442 -0.72 1.86 15.58
CA ILE A 442 -1.64 2.96 15.25
C ILE A 442 -3.05 2.40 15.12
N GLY A 443 -3.89 2.60 16.13
CA GLY A 443 -5.25 2.11 16.20
C GLY A 443 -6.30 3.09 15.69
N SER A 444 -7.52 2.58 15.44
CA SER A 444 -8.72 3.38 15.26
C SER A 444 -9.46 3.58 16.58
N GLU A 445 -10.19 4.71 16.70
CA GLU A 445 -11.01 4.96 17.88
C GLU A 445 -12.10 3.89 18.05
N ALA A 446 -12.65 3.38 16.95
CA ALA A 446 -13.64 2.31 17.02
C ALA A 446 -13.09 1.02 17.64
N PHE A 447 -11.85 0.61 17.28
CA PHE A 447 -11.21 -0.58 17.86
C PHE A 447 -10.71 -0.35 19.28
N MET A 448 -10.36 0.89 19.65
CA MET A 448 -10.02 1.24 21.03
C MET A 448 -11.16 0.90 22.01
N HIS A 449 -12.42 0.99 21.55
CA HIS A 449 -13.60 0.63 22.34
C HIS A 449 -13.91 -0.86 22.36
N TRP A 450 -13.24 -1.66 21.59
CA TRP A 450 -13.29 -3.11 21.70
C TRP A 450 -12.25 -3.54 22.76
N GLN A 451 -12.73 -3.68 24.02
CA GLN A 451 -11.87 -3.87 25.18
C GLN A 451 -10.89 -5.04 25.01
N ASP A 452 -11.38 -6.23 24.61
CA ASP A 452 -10.53 -7.40 24.42
C ASP A 452 -9.43 -7.17 23.38
N ASN A 453 -9.75 -6.40 22.31
CA ASN A 453 -8.76 -6.06 21.29
C ASN A 453 -7.75 -5.04 21.82
N PHE A 454 -8.22 -4.03 22.51
CA PHE A 454 -7.36 -2.97 23.06
C PHE A 454 -6.39 -3.55 24.11
N ASP A 455 -6.90 -4.34 25.07
CA ASP A 455 -6.09 -5.00 26.09
C ASP A 455 -5.04 -5.92 25.47
N ARG A 456 -5.43 -6.66 24.43
CA ARG A 456 -4.48 -7.52 23.72
C ARG A 456 -3.37 -6.73 23.03
N LEU A 457 -3.67 -5.57 22.44
CA LEU A 457 -2.65 -4.71 21.84
C LEU A 457 -1.73 -4.08 22.91
N VAL A 458 -2.28 -3.71 24.06
CA VAL A 458 -1.49 -3.25 25.22
C VAL A 458 -0.54 -4.36 25.70
N GLU A 459 -1.01 -5.61 25.81
CA GLU A 459 -0.17 -6.76 26.15
C GLU A 459 1.01 -6.92 25.16
N ILE A 460 0.74 -6.84 23.85
CA ILE A 460 1.78 -6.96 22.79
C ILE A 460 2.78 -5.81 22.88
N CYS A 461 2.32 -4.58 23.11
CA CYS A 461 3.20 -3.43 23.25
C CYS A 461 4.05 -3.51 24.53
N ASN A 462 3.47 -4.00 25.63
CA ASN A 462 4.23 -4.21 26.87
C ASN A 462 5.24 -5.37 26.71
N GLU A 463 4.89 -6.45 26.01
CA GLU A 463 5.83 -7.52 25.65
C GLU A 463 7.08 -6.95 24.96
N ALA A 464 6.90 -6.03 24.00
CA ALA A 464 8.02 -5.37 23.33
C ALA A 464 8.83 -4.48 24.28
N ARG A 465 8.17 -3.73 25.16
CA ARG A 465 8.84 -2.87 26.16
C ARG A 465 9.63 -3.67 27.18
N GLU A 466 9.14 -4.81 27.61
CA GLU A 466 9.85 -5.74 28.52
C GLU A 466 11.15 -6.29 27.88
N GLN A 467 11.20 -6.31 26.55
CA GLN A 467 12.41 -6.65 25.79
C GLN A 467 13.25 -5.41 25.40
N GLU A 468 13.02 -4.27 26.05
CA GLU A 468 13.70 -2.98 25.80
C GLU A 468 13.52 -2.44 24.36
N ALA A 469 12.54 -2.93 23.59
CA ALA A 469 12.25 -2.45 22.25
C ALA A 469 11.51 -1.10 22.31
N LEU A 470 11.95 -0.14 21.50
CA LEU A 470 11.23 1.13 21.37
C LEU A 470 9.81 0.90 20.91
N THR A 471 8.83 1.33 21.69
CA THR A 471 7.42 1.01 21.43
C THR A 471 6.55 2.22 21.62
N TRP A 472 5.75 2.53 20.59
CA TRP A 472 4.68 3.53 20.61
C TRP A 472 3.34 2.85 20.36
N MET A 473 2.31 3.29 21.09
CA MET A 473 0.92 2.90 20.85
C MET A 473 0.05 4.13 20.85
N MET A 474 -0.69 4.36 19.77
CA MET A 474 -1.57 5.51 19.61
C MET A 474 -2.87 5.16 18.90
N THR A 475 -3.88 6.01 19.05
CA THR A 475 -5.18 5.90 18.40
C THR A 475 -5.54 7.19 17.70
N ILE A 476 -6.02 7.10 16.45
CA ILE A 476 -6.53 8.24 15.67
C ILE A 476 -7.98 8.50 16.07
N LYS A 477 -8.26 9.72 16.59
CA LYS A 477 -9.61 10.13 17.01
C LYS A 477 -10.56 10.20 15.82
N GLY A 478 -11.82 9.85 16.05
CA GLY A 478 -12.86 9.90 15.02
C GLY A 478 -12.71 8.87 13.89
N SER A 479 -11.75 7.96 13.98
CA SER A 479 -11.48 6.94 12.98
C SER A 479 -12.19 5.62 13.27
N THR A 480 -12.42 4.85 12.21
CA THR A 480 -12.96 3.50 12.26
C THR A 480 -11.99 2.55 11.55
N HIS A 481 -12.21 1.25 11.69
CA HIS A 481 -11.32 0.21 11.15
C HIS A 481 -10.92 0.42 9.68
N LEU A 482 -11.84 0.85 8.83
CA LEU A 482 -11.56 1.08 7.41
C LEU A 482 -10.92 2.45 7.11
N SER A 483 -10.73 3.33 8.09
CA SER A 483 -10.15 4.67 7.89
C SER A 483 -8.71 4.62 7.35
N GLN A 484 -8.00 3.51 7.58
CA GLN A 484 -6.64 3.26 7.11
C GLN A 484 -6.59 2.49 5.78
N THR A 485 -7.67 2.52 5.00
CA THR A 485 -7.77 1.84 3.71
C THR A 485 -8.22 2.79 2.61
N ASP A 486 -8.02 2.40 1.35
CA ASP A 486 -8.52 3.15 0.19
C ASP A 486 -10.05 3.25 0.16
N PHE A 487 -10.76 2.33 0.83
CA PHE A 487 -12.22 2.37 0.93
C PHE A 487 -12.71 3.65 1.62
N ALA A 488 -12.01 4.10 2.66
CA ALA A 488 -12.36 5.35 3.34
C ALA A 488 -12.32 6.55 2.40
N VAL A 489 -11.35 6.57 1.49
CA VAL A 489 -11.17 7.68 0.54
C VAL A 489 -12.15 7.59 -0.64
N LEU A 490 -12.32 6.38 -1.19
CA LEU A 490 -13.17 6.15 -2.36
C LEU A 490 -14.66 6.19 -2.03
N TYR A 491 -15.03 5.80 -0.83
CA TYR A 491 -16.42 5.68 -0.38
C TYR A 491 -16.71 6.50 0.88
N ALA A 492 -16.10 7.69 0.98
CA ALA A 492 -16.19 8.56 2.16
C ALA A 492 -17.63 8.73 2.66
N THR A 493 -18.59 9.02 1.78
CA THR A 493 -20.01 9.20 2.16
C THR A 493 -20.60 7.93 2.79
N TRP A 494 -20.25 6.74 2.28
CA TRP A 494 -20.71 5.50 2.86
C TRP A 494 -20.04 5.19 4.20
N MET A 495 -18.74 5.53 4.33
CA MET A 495 -18.04 5.40 5.60
C MET A 495 -18.66 6.31 6.66
N ASP A 496 -19.00 7.56 6.31
CA ASP A 496 -19.68 8.48 7.20
C ASP A 496 -21.06 7.96 7.61
N ILE A 497 -21.84 7.42 6.66
CA ILE A 497 -23.21 6.94 6.91
C ILE A 497 -23.23 5.62 7.67
N LEU A 498 -22.47 4.63 7.23
CA LEU A 498 -22.53 3.26 7.76
C LEU A 498 -21.63 3.07 8.97
N MET A 499 -20.38 3.58 8.90
CA MET A 499 -19.38 3.39 9.95
C MET A 499 -19.32 4.55 10.92
N LYS A 500 -19.97 5.68 10.58
CA LYS A 500 -19.97 6.91 11.39
C LYS A 500 -18.56 7.46 11.65
N THR A 501 -17.72 7.34 10.65
CA THR A 501 -16.38 7.91 10.65
C THR A 501 -16.47 9.43 10.79
N LEU A 502 -15.71 10.00 11.72
CA LEU A 502 -15.69 11.44 12.00
C LEU A 502 -14.46 12.12 11.40
N VAL A 503 -13.35 11.40 11.31
CA VAL A 503 -12.12 11.93 10.72
C VAL A 503 -12.26 12.07 9.21
N ASN A 504 -11.74 13.16 8.65
CA ASN A 504 -11.65 13.28 7.20
C ASN A 504 -10.74 12.15 6.64
N PRO A 505 -11.15 11.41 5.60
CA PRO A 505 -10.40 10.27 5.11
C PRO A 505 -8.94 10.59 4.73
N ARG A 506 -8.68 11.73 4.09
CA ARG A 506 -7.31 12.16 3.74
C ARG A 506 -6.50 12.50 4.99
N ARG A 507 -7.16 13.14 5.99
CA ARG A 507 -6.51 13.43 7.26
C ARG A 507 -6.19 12.14 8.02
N GLY A 508 -7.10 11.15 8.02
CA GLY A 508 -6.85 9.82 8.60
C GLY A 508 -5.64 9.11 7.99
N ILE A 509 -5.50 9.14 6.67
CA ILE A 509 -4.31 8.61 5.98
C ILE A 509 -3.05 9.39 6.39
N TYR A 510 -3.12 10.71 6.44
CA TYR A 510 -1.99 11.54 6.86
C TYR A 510 -1.57 11.24 8.31
N LEU A 511 -2.52 11.11 9.25
CA LEU A 511 -2.25 10.76 10.64
C LEU A 511 -1.78 9.30 10.82
N THR A 512 -1.91 8.47 9.80
CA THR A 512 -1.31 7.13 9.75
C THR A 512 0.13 7.18 9.22
N VAL A 513 0.38 7.95 8.16
CA VAL A 513 1.68 7.97 7.48
C VAL A 513 2.69 8.86 8.22
N SER A 514 2.26 10.01 8.76
CA SER A 514 3.17 10.93 9.46
C SER A 514 3.90 10.28 10.66
N PRO A 515 3.21 9.67 11.64
CA PRO A 515 3.90 8.97 12.73
C PRO A 515 4.71 7.77 12.24
N ALA A 516 4.28 7.10 11.16
CA ALA A 516 5.08 6.02 10.56
C ALA A 516 6.41 6.54 10.00
N LEU A 517 6.42 7.69 9.34
CA LEU A 517 7.65 8.32 8.85
C LEU A 517 8.55 8.78 10.00
N GLU A 518 8.00 9.38 11.07
CA GLU A 518 8.77 9.76 12.26
C GLU A 518 9.40 8.53 12.93
N PHE A 519 8.64 7.44 13.08
CA PHE A 519 9.13 6.17 13.62
C PHE A 519 10.26 5.60 12.77
N LEU A 520 10.10 5.56 11.46
CA LEU A 520 11.11 5.05 10.54
C LEU A 520 12.38 5.91 10.54
N LYS A 521 12.27 7.24 10.69
CA LYS A 521 13.41 8.13 10.86
C LYS A 521 14.24 7.78 12.11
N ILE A 522 13.57 7.39 13.20
CA ILE A 522 14.22 6.99 14.44
C ILE A 522 14.84 5.60 14.30
N THR A 523 14.11 4.63 13.74
CA THR A 523 14.48 3.21 13.85
C THR A 523 15.35 2.68 12.73
N LEU A 524 15.27 3.22 11.50
CA LEU A 524 16.11 2.80 10.38
C LEU A 524 17.57 3.25 10.54
N PRO A 525 18.56 2.45 10.13
CA PRO A 525 19.95 2.87 10.07
C PRO A 525 20.16 4.16 9.26
N CYS A 526 21.07 5.04 9.69
CA CYS A 526 21.30 6.33 9.04
C CYS A 526 21.68 6.18 7.56
N GLN A 527 22.42 5.13 7.20
CA GLN A 527 22.79 4.84 5.81
C GLN A 527 21.56 4.57 4.92
N GLN A 528 20.49 3.99 5.50
CA GLN A 528 19.26 3.67 4.76
C GLN A 528 18.35 4.88 4.57
N THR A 529 18.58 5.97 5.28
CA THR A 529 17.70 7.14 5.32
C THR A 529 18.16 8.32 4.49
N LYS A 530 19.27 8.19 3.79
CA LYS A 530 19.88 9.27 2.99
C LYS A 530 18.98 9.85 1.91
N TYR A 531 18.21 8.99 1.24
CA TYR A 531 17.39 9.32 0.06
C TYR A 531 15.91 9.48 0.39
N ASN A 532 15.56 9.56 1.67
CA ASN A 532 14.19 9.72 2.14
C ASN A 532 13.91 11.16 2.52
N MET A 533 12.69 11.60 2.24
CA MET A 533 12.13 12.80 2.85
C MET A 533 11.33 12.46 4.09
N TRP A 534 11.29 13.39 5.02
CA TRP A 534 10.62 13.20 6.30
C TRP A 534 9.57 14.27 6.56
N VAL A 535 8.51 13.87 7.24
CA VAL A 535 7.57 14.79 7.85
C VAL A 535 7.88 14.79 9.34
N ASP A 536 8.26 15.94 9.88
CA ASP A 536 8.52 16.10 11.32
C ASP A 536 7.43 17.01 11.91
N MET A 537 6.36 16.39 12.38
CA MET A 537 5.25 17.04 13.02
C MET A 537 5.28 16.86 14.54
N GLY A 538 6.28 16.15 15.06
CA GLY A 538 6.40 15.84 16.47
C GLY A 538 5.28 14.96 17.01
N VAL A 539 4.65 14.15 16.14
CA VAL A 539 3.50 13.32 16.50
C VAL A 539 3.87 12.29 17.55
N LEU A 540 5.05 11.69 17.44
CA LEU A 540 5.55 10.71 18.42
C LEU A 540 5.95 11.33 19.76
N LYS A 541 5.99 12.66 19.88
CA LYS A 541 6.24 13.40 21.11
C LYS A 541 4.95 13.84 21.82
N THR A 542 3.79 13.44 21.30
CA THR A 542 2.48 13.73 21.92
C THR A 542 2.46 13.17 23.34
N ALA A 543 1.96 13.94 24.29
CA ALA A 543 1.84 13.50 25.69
C ALA A 543 0.90 12.29 25.81
N GLU A 544 1.23 11.37 26.72
CA GLU A 544 0.40 10.19 26.97
C GLU A 544 -0.97 10.61 27.52
N ALA A 545 -2.01 9.99 27.00
CA ALA A 545 -3.38 10.12 27.47
C ALA A 545 -3.60 9.22 28.71
N PRO A 546 -4.68 9.45 29.50
CA PRO A 546 -5.05 8.54 30.58
C PRO A 546 -5.15 7.09 30.09
N SER A 547 -4.75 6.14 30.94
CA SER A 547 -4.60 4.72 30.57
C SER A 547 -5.92 3.96 30.33
N SER A 548 -7.07 4.54 30.69
CA SER A 548 -8.38 3.91 30.48
C SER A 548 -9.12 4.52 29.28
N PRO A 549 -9.58 3.71 28.31
CA PRO A 549 -10.40 4.19 27.22
C PRO A 549 -11.66 4.94 27.70
N ASP A 550 -12.25 4.51 28.81
CA ASP A 550 -13.44 5.15 29.38
C ASP A 550 -13.13 6.55 29.95
N ALA A 551 -11.88 6.79 30.41
CA ALA A 551 -11.44 8.10 30.89
C ALA A 551 -11.10 9.07 29.75
N MET A 552 -10.82 8.55 28.55
CA MET A 552 -10.45 9.37 27.38
C MET A 552 -11.64 9.93 26.64
N MET A 553 -12.84 9.39 26.88
CA MET A 553 -13.99 9.69 26.04
C MET A 553 -15.08 10.45 26.75
N THR A 554 -15.57 11.42 26.04
CA THR A 554 -16.92 11.92 26.29
C THR A 554 -17.92 10.81 25.92
N CYS A 555 -18.95 10.61 26.76
CA CYS A 555 -20.03 9.64 26.51
C CYS A 555 -20.68 9.76 25.11
N ASP A 556 -20.39 10.85 24.42
CA ASP A 556 -20.93 11.21 23.11
C ASP A 556 -20.34 10.39 21.95
N HIS A 557 -19.12 9.87 22.09
CA HIS A 557 -18.41 9.16 21.02
C HIS A 557 -18.37 7.64 21.20
N ARG A 558 -18.70 7.14 22.40
CA ARG A 558 -18.64 5.70 22.68
C ARG A 558 -19.56 4.92 21.73
N PRO A 559 -19.06 3.87 21.03
CA PRO A 559 -19.89 3.03 20.19
C PRO A 559 -21.02 2.36 21.00
N LYS A 560 -22.13 2.08 20.36
CA LYS A 560 -23.12 1.15 20.93
C LYS A 560 -22.54 -0.27 20.91
N ASP A 561 -22.80 -1.07 21.93
CA ASP A 561 -22.26 -2.42 22.09
C ASP A 561 -22.36 -3.30 20.83
N LYS A 562 -23.46 -3.18 20.10
CA LYS A 562 -23.64 -3.89 18.82
C LYS A 562 -22.62 -3.51 17.74
N TRP A 563 -22.03 -2.32 17.80
CA TRP A 563 -21.17 -1.77 16.75
C TRP A 563 -19.79 -1.36 17.26
N ILE A 564 -19.39 -1.88 18.44
CA ILE A 564 -18.22 -1.42 19.18
C ILE A 564 -16.93 -1.41 18.36
N ALA A 565 -16.73 -2.35 17.46
CA ALA A 565 -15.54 -2.39 16.61
C ALA A 565 -15.74 -1.80 15.20
N VAL A 566 -16.94 -1.31 14.86
CA VAL A 566 -17.27 -0.95 13.47
C VAL A 566 -17.78 0.47 13.33
N LYS A 567 -18.51 0.97 14.32
CA LYS A 567 -19.20 2.26 14.24
C LYS A 567 -18.97 3.08 15.49
N LEU A 568 -18.74 4.38 15.33
CA LEU A 568 -18.78 5.34 16.42
C LEU A 568 -20.21 5.81 16.72
N LYS A 569 -20.50 6.15 17.98
CA LYS A 569 -21.72 6.84 18.38
C LYS A 569 -21.47 8.33 18.25
N VAL A 570 -22.42 9.04 17.67
CA VAL A 570 -22.36 10.51 17.52
C VAL A 570 -23.68 11.10 17.97
N ASP A 571 -23.65 12.01 18.95
CA ASP A 571 -24.81 12.78 19.33
C ASP A 571 -25.19 13.79 18.25
N ASN A 572 -26.50 14.03 18.09
CA ASN A 572 -27.03 14.91 17.04
C ASN A 572 -26.54 14.53 15.62
N GLU A 573 -26.33 13.25 15.39
CA GLU A 573 -25.77 12.68 14.15
C GLU A 573 -26.39 13.27 12.88
N ALA A 574 -27.72 13.36 12.80
CA ALA A 574 -28.39 13.89 11.62
C ALA A 574 -27.98 15.34 11.32
N ARG A 575 -27.90 16.18 12.35
CA ARG A 575 -27.49 17.60 12.23
C ARG A 575 -26.03 17.74 11.81
N LEU A 576 -25.14 16.92 12.37
CA LEU A 576 -23.72 16.91 12.03
C LEU A 576 -23.50 16.42 10.60
N ARG A 577 -24.24 15.39 10.16
CA ARG A 577 -24.20 14.87 8.78
C ARG A 577 -24.68 15.89 7.76
N VAL A 578 -25.79 16.57 8.02
CA VAL A 578 -26.27 17.65 7.15
C VAL A 578 -25.23 18.78 7.08
N LYS A 579 -24.65 19.17 8.22
CA LYS A 579 -23.60 20.19 8.26
C LYS A 579 -22.35 19.78 7.48
N HIS A 580 -21.95 18.50 7.59
CA HIS A 580 -20.84 17.94 6.82
C HIS A 580 -21.15 17.87 5.32
N TRP A 581 -22.30 17.34 4.96
CA TRP A 581 -22.75 17.27 3.58
C TRP A 581 -22.79 18.65 2.92
N VAL A 582 -23.36 19.64 3.61
CA VAL A 582 -23.40 21.04 3.13
C VAL A 582 -21.99 21.61 2.98
N ARG A 583 -21.07 21.38 3.93
CA ARG A 583 -19.67 21.81 3.81
C ARG A 583 -18.96 21.14 2.64
N HIS A 584 -19.10 19.82 2.52
CA HIS A 584 -18.44 19.05 1.49
C HIS A 584 -18.94 19.44 0.09
N ASN A 585 -20.25 19.57 -0.08
CA ASN A 585 -20.85 19.95 -1.37
C ASN A 585 -20.67 21.45 -1.70
N LYS A 586 -20.64 22.36 -0.74
CA LYS A 586 -20.28 23.76 -0.99
C LYS A 586 -18.86 23.88 -1.53
N HIS A 587 -17.90 23.11 -1.02
CA HIS A 587 -16.54 23.10 -1.54
C HIS A 587 -16.44 22.46 -2.94
N SER A 588 -17.27 21.48 -3.26
CA SER A 588 -17.35 20.86 -4.58
C SER A 588 -18.02 21.74 -5.64
N LEU A 589 -19.06 22.49 -5.26
CA LEU A 589 -19.88 23.30 -6.18
C LEU A 589 -19.32 24.71 -6.44
N PHE A 590 -18.54 25.28 -5.53
CA PHE A 590 -18.14 26.69 -5.61
C PHE A 590 -16.63 26.97 -5.65
N ARG A 591 -15.75 25.97 -5.65
CA ARG A 591 -14.30 26.19 -5.81
C ARG A 591 -13.69 25.30 -6.88
N LYS A 592 -13.29 25.93 -7.99
CA LYS A 592 -12.15 25.47 -8.79
C LYS A 592 -10.99 25.27 -7.82
N ASP A 593 -10.52 24.05 -7.72
CA ASP A 593 -9.40 23.61 -6.88
C ASP A 593 -8.18 24.53 -7.07
N LYS A 594 -8.08 25.56 -6.26
CA LYS A 594 -6.81 26.22 -6.00
C LYS A 594 -6.23 25.47 -4.81
N GLY A 595 -5.38 24.49 -5.16
CA GLY A 595 -4.72 23.64 -4.18
C GLY A 595 -4.07 24.44 -3.08
N THR A 596 -4.52 24.23 -1.89
CA THR A 596 -3.82 24.33 -0.61
C THR A 596 -4.82 24.30 0.52
N GLY A 597 -4.57 23.52 1.48
CA GLY A 597 -5.33 23.37 2.71
C GLY A 597 -6.03 22.02 2.73
N MET A 598 -5.54 21.12 3.57
CA MET A 598 -6.29 19.93 3.94
C MET A 598 -7.67 20.36 4.41
N PRO A 599 -8.77 19.75 3.92
CA PRO A 599 -10.08 20.01 4.48
C PRO A 599 -10.04 19.63 5.96
N SER A 600 -10.32 20.57 6.83
CA SER A 600 -10.56 20.29 8.24
C SER A 600 -11.67 19.24 8.35
N GLY A 601 -11.47 18.22 9.18
CA GLY A 601 -12.48 17.20 9.46
C GLY A 601 -13.80 17.78 9.98
N LEU A 602 -14.78 16.89 10.15
CA LEU A 602 -16.12 17.20 10.70
C LEU A 602 -16.09 17.94 12.05
N ILE A 603 -15.06 17.70 12.81
CA ILE A 603 -14.78 18.29 14.10
C ILE A 603 -13.55 19.15 13.91
N ASN A 604 -13.62 20.44 14.30
CA ASN A 604 -12.43 21.26 14.51
C ASN A 604 -11.74 20.66 15.75
N TRP A 605 -10.87 19.68 15.49
CA TRP A 605 -9.89 19.32 16.48
C TRP A 605 -8.87 20.45 16.50
N ASP A 606 -8.55 20.98 17.65
CA ASP A 606 -7.39 21.84 17.80
C ASP A 606 -6.16 21.08 17.32
N GLU A 607 -5.32 21.70 16.52
CA GLU A 607 -4.06 21.12 16.08
C GLU A 607 -3.33 20.57 17.32
N GLY A 608 -3.00 19.28 17.29
CA GLY A 608 -2.41 18.56 18.44
C GLY A 608 -3.37 17.70 19.28
N ASN A 609 -4.70 17.73 19.04
CA ASN A 609 -5.68 16.90 19.75
C ASN A 609 -6.38 15.87 18.86
N GLU A 610 -5.70 15.38 17.81
CA GLU A 610 -6.27 14.41 16.87
C GLU A 610 -5.89 12.96 17.20
N LEU A 611 -5.04 12.77 18.19
CA LEU A 611 -4.52 11.46 18.57
C LEU A 611 -4.63 11.23 20.09
N PHE A 612 -4.79 9.98 20.49
CA PHE A 612 -4.51 9.52 21.83
C PHE A 612 -3.18 8.76 21.82
N MET A 613 -2.19 9.22 22.56
CA MET A 613 -0.97 8.46 22.82
C MET A 613 -1.18 7.61 24.08
N HIS A 614 -1.10 6.28 23.95
CA HIS A 614 -1.30 5.36 25.05
C HIS A 614 0.02 4.93 25.70
N LEU A 615 1.02 4.69 24.85
CA LEU A 615 2.36 4.29 25.26
C LEU A 615 3.39 5.02 24.39
N SER A 616 4.45 5.51 25.03
CA SER A 616 5.62 6.07 24.35
C SER A 616 6.90 5.69 25.12
N PRO A 617 8.05 5.53 24.46
CA PRO A 617 9.32 5.36 25.14
C PRO A 617 9.76 6.69 25.77
N GLY A 618 10.45 6.61 26.90
CA GLY A 618 11.05 7.80 27.50
C GLY A 618 12.07 8.46 26.55
N PRO A 619 12.25 9.79 26.64
CA PRO A 619 13.22 10.52 25.79
C PRO A 619 14.63 9.93 25.86
N GLU A 620 15.08 9.53 27.05
CA GLU A 620 16.39 8.91 27.27
C GLU A 620 16.57 7.59 26.49
N SER A 621 15.51 6.76 26.41
CA SER A 621 15.53 5.51 25.64
C SER A 621 15.67 5.77 24.15
N VAL A 622 14.97 6.79 23.63
CA VAL A 622 15.06 7.20 22.22
C VAL A 622 16.45 7.73 21.93
N GLU A 623 17.00 8.60 22.77
CA GLU A 623 18.35 9.14 22.61
C GLU A 623 19.44 8.06 22.70
N LYS A 624 19.28 7.10 23.64
CA LYS A 624 20.19 5.95 23.75
C LYS A 624 20.19 5.15 22.45
N TYR A 625 19.00 4.80 21.95
CA TYR A 625 18.84 4.04 20.70
C TYR A 625 19.47 4.77 19.52
N MET A 626 19.23 6.08 19.38
CA MET A 626 19.80 6.87 18.28
C MET A 626 21.33 6.94 18.36
N ARG A 627 21.92 7.11 19.54
CA ARG A 627 23.37 7.08 19.75
C ARG A 627 24.00 5.72 19.42
N GLU A 628 23.34 4.62 19.79
CA GLU A 628 23.80 3.26 19.47
C GLU A 628 23.75 3.02 17.94
N LYS A 629 22.70 3.47 17.29
CA LYS A 629 22.53 3.43 15.84
C LYS A 629 23.63 4.21 15.10
N GLU A 630 24.01 5.40 15.56
CA GLU A 630 25.10 6.21 15.00
C GLU A 630 26.46 5.50 15.14
N ARG A 631 26.75 4.93 16.32
CA ARG A 631 27.99 4.16 16.57
C ARG A 631 28.14 2.95 15.67
N MET A 632 27.05 2.21 15.41
CA MET A 632 27.06 1.09 14.48
C MET A 632 27.37 1.53 13.04
N THR A 633 26.99 2.75 12.68
CA THR A 633 27.24 3.33 11.37
C THR A 633 28.69 3.75 11.20
N ASP A 634 29.31 4.33 12.24
CA ASP A 634 30.70 4.81 12.21
C ASP A 634 31.71 3.65 12.33
N GLY A 635 31.36 2.57 13.06
CA GLY A 635 32.18 1.36 13.19
C GLY A 635 32.22 0.46 11.97
N ALA A 636 31.36 0.69 10.97
CA ALA A 636 31.32 -0.04 9.72
C ALA A 636 32.22 0.56 8.61
N ASN A 637 32.98 1.60 8.91
CA ASN A 637 34.01 2.15 8.02
C ASN A 637 35.39 1.62 8.45
N PRO A 638 35.89 0.47 7.97
CA PRO A 638 37.30 0.13 8.09
C PRO A 638 38.06 0.99 7.09
N HIS A 639 39.11 1.62 7.56
CA HIS A 639 40.11 2.41 6.81
C HIS A 639 40.57 1.76 5.50
#